data_b40374d85dab8cf06271822f3e1cb67b
#
_entry.id   b40374d85dab8cf06271822f3e1cb67b
#
_cell.length_a   1.000
_cell.length_b   1.000
_cell.length_c   1.000
_cell.angle_alpha   90.00
_cell.angle_beta   90.00
_cell.angle_gamma   90.00
#
_symmetry.space_group_name_H-M   'P 1'
#
loop_
_entity.id
_entity.type
_entity.pdbx_description
1 polymer ?
#
loop_
_entity_poly.entity_id
_entity_poly.type
_entity_poly.pdbx_seq_one_letter_code
_entity_poly.pdbx_strand_id
1 'polypeptide(L)'
;MGTTRAPWHTPPRSSPMTIAFDAPAADALARDSELLSAVLHEVLVEQNGAALAREVRWLHEAAAELRAGDPAADRVLVERVAALPDEQVEPVIRACALQLQLANIAEERERVRRRREYDRTGARQRESLLEAAELLRRDGADLAAAVRALHVELVLTAHPTEATRKSVLDHQLHIARMLDGLDDPRIGATDRRRLLADLRESLTLWWLTDEVRRVRPKVEDEVRRNLFFFTHTLHEAVPQVLDELERTFGVRVGGRALTFGSWAGSDMDGHPEVGAEMLSRTLSLHRTAALRLLRGGVDALAARFSHSRRHVTVSPALEASLARDEAELPTAEVLRRVHREWEPLRTKLGFVAHRLSNMLDPVAREPGYADPQELRADLWLVLDSLGSPNVARGAIRRLLRQVEVFGFHVAALDVRQSAAVVQEAVAALLPGYRQAGEEEQAQLLAEAIAEDRRGLDRRPEGAAGELLRVLDTVAIAREAFGPAAVPVMVISMVHAPSDVLAALWLTRRAGARLRLVPLFETLADLEGAPATMATLYGTPVYRDSLRAEGDRQTIMLGYSDSGKDSGFVSSQWALHVAQERLAAQAAERELELELFHGRGGSPSRGGGRTHRAILAQPRGSLSGRIRITEQGETVSARYGDPELAVRSLEQTLSAVLLASAREQPPVPGAWRAEMERMSERSRAIYRALVYEDPDFPRFFAQVTPIEELTALNIGSRPSKRSAGGVEALRAIPWVFAWTQSRVLLPSWYGAGAALAEGPLELQREMAARWPFFQSILSSLEMALYKADLGVGERYLRLVEPELAERFWPRIEREYAQVVGRVLEITGASALLDDAPALQRRLSHRNPWVDPLSHLQVELLARARAGREDAREPLLETITGIAAGLRNTG
;
A
#
# COMPACT_ATOMS: atom_id res chain seq x y z
N MET A 1 43.59 41.94 -5.38
CA MET A 1 42.56 42.78 -4.79
C MET A 1 41.73 41.88 -3.89
N GLY A 2 41.92 42.10 -2.59
CA GLY A 2 41.35 41.21 -1.57
C GLY A 2 39.89 41.51 -1.28
N THR A 3 39.08 40.48 -1.15
CA THR A 3 37.77 40.51 -0.53
C THR A 3 37.85 39.91 0.87
N THR A 4 37.82 40.80 1.84
CA THR A 4 37.71 40.51 3.27
C THR A 4 36.38 39.84 3.58
N ARG A 5 36.42 38.62 4.09
CA ARG A 5 35.25 37.98 4.75
C ARG A 5 34.96 38.69 6.07
N ALA A 6 33.70 39.12 6.21
CA ALA A 6 33.19 39.69 7.46
C ALA A 6 33.03 38.59 8.54
N PRO A 7 33.24 38.87 9.85
CA PRO A 7 33.08 37.92 10.93
C PRO A 7 31.59 37.63 11.21
N TRP A 8 31.30 36.38 11.52
CA TRP A 8 30.00 35.82 11.91
C TRP A 8 29.44 36.56 13.15
N HIS A 9 28.42 37.40 12.95
CA HIS A 9 27.64 37.96 14.05
C HIS A 9 26.72 36.90 14.63
N THR A 10 26.95 36.50 15.87
CA THR A 10 26.01 35.73 16.69
C THR A 10 24.77 36.57 16.97
N PRO A 11 23.55 36.12 16.57
CA PRO A 11 22.33 36.83 16.93
C PRO A 11 22.08 36.77 18.44
N PRO A 12 21.33 37.73 19.04
CA PRO A 12 21.04 37.74 20.44
C PRO A 12 20.26 36.49 20.86
N ARG A 13 20.68 35.85 21.94
CA ARG A 13 20.04 34.68 22.52
C ARG A 13 18.60 35.02 22.94
N SER A 14 17.62 34.55 22.16
CA SER A 14 16.26 34.37 22.64
C SER A 14 16.27 33.36 23.78
N SER A 15 15.64 33.69 24.90
CA SER A 15 15.53 32.78 26.05
C SER A 15 14.96 31.43 25.60
N PRO A 16 15.56 30.30 25.98
CA PRO A 16 15.02 29.00 25.60
C PRO A 16 13.66 28.82 26.23
N MET A 17 12.67 28.57 25.39
CA MET A 17 11.33 28.16 25.81
C MET A 17 11.44 26.80 26.53
N THR A 18 11.22 26.80 27.84
CA THR A 18 11.28 25.60 28.66
C THR A 18 9.96 24.83 28.48
N ILE A 19 9.94 23.88 27.56
CA ILE A 19 8.81 22.95 27.43
C ILE A 19 8.92 21.91 28.53
N ALA A 20 7.91 21.80 29.41
CA ALA A 20 7.85 20.81 30.46
C ALA A 20 7.62 19.40 29.87
N PHE A 21 8.57 18.49 30.10
CA PHE A 21 8.53 17.13 29.54
C PHE A 21 8.01 16.05 30.51
N ASP A 22 7.50 16.43 31.67
CA ASP A 22 7.01 15.51 32.70
C ASP A 22 5.50 15.26 32.68
N ALA A 23 4.85 15.50 31.50
CA ALA A 23 3.42 15.30 31.34
C ALA A 23 3.06 13.82 31.14
N PRO A 24 1.91 13.33 31.68
CA PRO A 24 1.44 11.97 31.50
C PRO A 24 1.20 11.63 30.03
N ALA A 25 1.21 10.32 29.68
CA ALA A 25 1.13 9.81 28.31
C ALA A 25 -0.07 10.32 27.47
N ALA A 26 -1.14 10.80 28.10
CA ALA A 26 -2.27 11.42 27.43
C ALA A 26 -1.94 12.72 26.69
N ASP A 27 -0.79 13.35 27.02
CA ASP A 27 -0.37 14.65 26.50
C ASP A 27 0.84 14.56 25.55
N ALA A 28 1.35 13.35 25.29
CA ALA A 28 2.58 13.16 24.50
C ALA A 28 2.42 13.59 23.04
N LEU A 29 1.25 13.36 22.44
CA LEU A 29 0.95 13.81 21.07
C LEU A 29 0.95 15.34 20.98
N ALA A 30 0.29 16.02 21.92
CA ALA A 30 0.24 17.48 21.97
C ALA A 30 1.66 18.05 22.15
N ARG A 31 2.42 17.51 23.10
CA ARG A 31 3.81 17.89 23.35
C ARG A 31 4.69 17.77 22.09
N ASP A 32 4.63 16.64 21.37
CA ASP A 32 5.44 16.44 20.17
C ASP A 32 4.99 17.39 19.05
N SER A 33 3.68 17.59 18.89
CA SER A 33 3.13 18.53 17.91
C SER A 33 3.59 19.96 18.20
N GLU A 34 3.55 20.40 19.46
CA GLU A 34 4.03 21.71 19.89
C GLU A 34 5.54 21.87 19.68
N LEU A 35 6.33 20.84 20.06
CA LEU A 35 7.78 20.84 19.83
C LEU A 35 8.13 20.98 18.36
N LEU A 36 7.54 20.15 17.51
CA LEU A 36 7.81 20.17 16.07
C LEU A 36 7.37 21.49 15.42
N SER A 37 6.21 22.03 15.83
CA SER A 37 5.74 23.33 15.36
C SER A 37 6.66 24.48 15.82
N ALA A 38 7.16 24.42 17.06
CA ALA A 38 8.09 25.43 17.56
C ALA A 38 9.43 25.41 16.82
N VAL A 39 9.98 24.20 16.58
CA VAL A 39 11.24 24.06 15.82
C VAL A 39 11.05 24.49 14.36
N LEU A 40 9.93 24.13 13.73
CA LEU A 40 9.63 24.62 12.38
C LEU A 40 9.55 26.15 12.35
N HIS A 41 8.89 26.77 13.34
CA HIS A 41 8.83 28.22 13.45
C HIS A 41 10.24 28.84 13.57
N GLU A 42 11.13 28.28 14.38
CA GLU A 42 12.54 28.73 14.47
C GLU A 42 13.25 28.66 13.11
N VAL A 43 13.06 27.55 12.36
CA VAL A 43 13.63 27.35 11.01
C VAL A 43 13.08 28.40 10.02
N LEU A 44 11.77 28.64 10.03
CA LEU A 44 11.15 29.65 9.16
C LEU A 44 11.68 31.06 9.46
N VAL A 45 11.85 31.40 10.73
CA VAL A 45 12.44 32.70 11.13
C VAL A 45 13.87 32.83 10.66
N GLU A 46 14.67 31.78 10.80
CA GLU A 46 16.07 31.76 10.37
C GLU A 46 16.24 31.86 8.86
N GLN A 47 15.47 31.08 8.10
CA GLN A 47 15.64 30.93 6.65
C GLN A 47 14.90 32.01 5.84
N ASN A 48 13.72 32.47 6.29
CA ASN A 48 12.83 33.34 5.53
C ASN A 48 12.45 34.63 6.29
N GLY A 49 12.86 34.75 7.54
CA GLY A 49 12.56 35.90 8.37
C GLY A 49 11.23 35.81 9.15
N ALA A 50 11.10 36.65 10.17
CA ALA A 50 9.97 36.62 11.09
C ALA A 50 8.62 36.98 10.44
N ALA A 51 8.60 37.66 9.30
CA ALA A 51 7.37 38.03 8.61
C ALA A 51 6.63 36.79 8.09
N LEU A 52 7.32 35.88 7.39
CA LEU A 52 6.75 34.63 6.88
C LEU A 52 6.25 33.76 8.06
N ALA A 53 7.05 33.60 9.10
CA ALA A 53 6.67 32.79 10.26
C ALA A 53 5.40 33.31 10.97
N ARG A 54 5.20 34.64 11.02
CA ARG A 54 3.97 35.26 11.53
C ARG A 54 2.80 35.03 10.57
N GLU A 55 3.00 35.09 9.27
CA GLU A 55 1.96 34.87 8.27
C GLU A 55 1.42 33.45 8.35
N VAL A 56 2.30 32.44 8.37
CA VAL A 56 1.93 31.03 8.49
C VAL A 56 1.12 30.76 9.77
N ARG A 57 1.55 31.37 10.89
CA ARG A 57 0.83 31.25 12.18
C ARG A 57 -0.55 31.88 12.09
N TRP A 58 -0.65 33.09 11.52
CA TRP A 58 -1.90 33.82 11.38
C TRP A 58 -2.91 33.03 10.53
N LEU A 59 -2.46 32.45 9.40
CA LEU A 59 -3.32 31.64 8.53
C LEU A 59 -3.86 30.39 9.26
N HIS A 60 -3.04 29.75 10.07
CA HIS A 60 -3.47 28.63 10.91
C HIS A 60 -4.48 29.05 11.98
N GLU A 61 -4.24 30.16 12.68
CA GLU A 61 -5.14 30.68 13.71
C GLU A 61 -6.51 31.07 13.12
N ALA A 62 -6.53 31.79 12.01
CA ALA A 62 -7.75 32.15 11.30
C ALA A 62 -8.54 30.91 10.81
N ALA A 63 -7.86 29.89 10.29
CA ALA A 63 -8.49 28.64 9.91
C ALA A 63 -9.05 27.87 11.14
N ALA A 64 -8.39 27.94 12.30
CA ALA A 64 -8.89 27.37 13.54
C ALA A 64 -10.14 28.09 14.07
N GLU A 65 -10.17 29.42 13.98
CA GLU A 65 -11.34 30.23 14.33
C GLU A 65 -12.54 29.93 13.41
N LEU A 66 -12.30 29.79 12.10
CA LEU A 66 -13.31 29.33 11.14
C LEU A 66 -13.91 27.98 11.57
N ARG A 67 -13.06 27.02 11.95
CA ARG A 67 -13.48 25.70 12.43
C ARG A 67 -14.20 25.76 13.78
N ALA A 68 -13.97 26.75 14.60
CA ALA A 68 -14.70 27.00 15.84
C ALA A 68 -16.10 27.62 15.60
N GLY A 69 -16.44 27.94 14.36
CA GLY A 69 -17.77 28.43 13.96
C GLY A 69 -17.86 29.95 13.80
N ASP A 70 -16.75 30.67 13.60
CA ASP A 70 -16.77 32.09 13.26
C ASP A 70 -16.89 32.31 11.74
N PRO A 71 -18.07 32.69 11.21
CA PRO A 71 -18.27 32.91 9.78
C PRO A 71 -17.47 34.10 9.23
N ALA A 72 -17.05 35.04 10.09
CA ALA A 72 -16.26 36.19 9.66
C ALA A 72 -14.83 35.78 9.29
N ALA A 73 -14.29 34.75 9.97
CA ALA A 73 -12.95 34.23 9.73
C ALA A 73 -12.77 33.74 8.29
N ASP A 74 -13.80 33.21 7.68
CA ASP A 74 -13.76 32.73 6.29
C ASP A 74 -13.47 33.84 5.28
N ARG A 75 -14.21 34.95 5.35
CA ARG A 75 -13.99 36.08 4.46
C ARG A 75 -12.60 36.66 4.65
N VAL A 76 -12.17 36.80 5.92
CA VAL A 76 -10.85 37.34 6.26
C VAL A 76 -9.72 36.43 5.73
N LEU A 77 -9.89 35.10 5.81
CA LEU A 77 -8.94 34.13 5.27
C LEU A 77 -8.85 34.24 3.74
N VAL A 78 -9.98 34.32 3.05
CA VAL A 78 -10.03 34.49 1.57
C VAL A 78 -9.34 35.78 1.14
N GLU A 79 -9.68 36.93 1.77
CA GLU A 79 -9.09 38.21 1.45
C GLU A 79 -7.56 38.23 1.70
N ARG A 80 -7.11 37.58 2.78
CA ARG A 80 -5.70 37.51 3.12
C ARG A 80 -4.90 36.65 2.15
N VAL A 81 -5.43 35.47 1.78
CA VAL A 81 -4.82 34.57 0.78
C VAL A 81 -4.69 35.28 -0.58
N ALA A 82 -5.75 36.00 -1.02
CA ALA A 82 -5.71 36.75 -2.27
C ALA A 82 -4.70 37.91 -2.25
N ALA A 83 -4.42 38.47 -1.08
CA ALA A 83 -3.51 39.58 -0.89
C ALA A 83 -2.05 39.17 -0.60
N LEU A 84 -1.73 37.86 -0.54
CA LEU A 84 -0.36 37.39 -0.32
C LEU A 84 0.55 37.85 -1.47
N PRO A 85 1.72 38.41 -1.17
CA PRO A 85 2.75 38.71 -2.18
C PRO A 85 3.20 37.43 -2.90
N ASP A 86 3.38 37.49 -4.22
CA ASP A 86 3.75 36.30 -5.02
C ASP A 86 4.99 35.58 -4.48
N GLU A 87 5.99 36.32 -3.97
CA GLU A 87 7.20 35.74 -3.37
C GLU A 87 6.96 35.01 -2.04
N GLN A 88 5.82 35.21 -1.39
CA GLN A 88 5.46 34.50 -0.13
C GLN A 88 4.55 33.29 -0.34
N VAL A 89 3.89 33.16 -1.50
CA VAL A 89 2.93 32.09 -1.77
C VAL A 89 3.57 30.71 -1.63
N GLU A 90 4.66 30.45 -2.34
CA GLU A 90 5.35 29.16 -2.28
C GLU A 90 5.90 28.86 -0.87
N PRO A 91 6.62 29.75 -0.17
CA PRO A 91 7.07 29.49 1.20
C PRO A 91 5.94 29.21 2.19
N VAL A 92 4.79 29.89 2.07
CA VAL A 92 3.61 29.61 2.91
C VAL A 92 3.07 28.21 2.67
N ILE A 93 2.91 27.82 1.40
CA ILE A 93 2.43 26.46 1.03
C ILE A 93 3.37 25.41 1.60
N ARG A 94 4.68 25.55 1.39
CA ARG A 94 5.69 24.62 1.88
C ARG A 94 5.68 24.51 3.41
N ALA A 95 5.51 25.62 4.13
CA ALA A 95 5.42 25.61 5.58
C ALA A 95 4.18 24.86 6.08
N CYS A 96 3.01 25.08 5.48
CA CYS A 96 1.79 24.33 5.81
C CYS A 96 1.92 22.84 5.47
N ALA A 97 2.47 22.51 4.31
CA ALA A 97 2.69 21.12 3.90
C ALA A 97 3.67 20.40 4.84
N LEU A 98 4.80 21.03 5.19
CA LEU A 98 5.77 20.47 6.13
C LEU A 98 5.15 20.28 7.53
N GLN A 99 4.37 21.24 8.02
CA GLN A 99 3.66 21.12 9.30
C GLN A 99 2.72 19.90 9.31
N LEU A 100 2.00 19.62 8.21
CA LEU A 100 1.17 18.43 8.07
C LEU A 100 1.98 17.13 8.07
N GLN A 101 3.16 17.13 7.47
CA GLN A 101 4.08 15.99 7.52
C GLN A 101 4.60 15.76 8.95
N LEU A 102 4.94 16.81 9.66
CA LEU A 102 5.38 16.74 11.07
C LEU A 102 4.25 16.22 11.97
N ALA A 103 3.01 16.66 11.77
CA ALA A 103 1.84 16.13 12.47
C ALA A 103 1.67 14.63 12.20
N ASN A 104 1.94 14.17 10.97
CA ASN A 104 1.93 12.75 10.65
C ASN A 104 2.95 11.95 11.47
N ILE A 105 4.17 12.47 11.62
CA ILE A 105 5.23 11.83 12.42
C ILE A 105 4.80 11.76 13.90
N ALA A 106 4.30 12.86 14.47
CA ALA A 106 3.83 12.89 15.87
C ALA A 106 2.72 11.85 16.12
N GLU A 107 1.75 11.73 15.22
CA GLU A 107 0.68 10.73 15.31
C GLU A 107 1.19 9.30 15.19
N GLU A 108 2.17 9.05 14.34
CA GLU A 108 2.81 7.73 14.18
C GLU A 108 3.54 7.34 15.46
N ARG A 109 4.27 8.28 16.06
CA ARG A 109 4.91 8.07 17.38
C ARG A 109 3.90 7.78 18.49
N GLU A 110 2.77 8.50 18.51
CA GLU A 110 1.69 8.22 19.47
C GLU A 110 1.12 6.80 19.32
N ARG A 111 0.98 6.30 18.08
CA ARG A 111 0.55 4.91 17.83
C ARG A 111 1.55 3.90 18.38
N VAL A 112 2.85 4.17 18.21
CA VAL A 112 3.94 3.33 18.75
C VAL A 112 3.90 3.33 20.29
N ARG A 113 3.76 4.50 20.92
CA ARG A 113 3.65 4.61 22.39
C ARG A 113 2.48 3.82 22.94
N ARG A 114 1.31 3.90 22.33
CA ARG A 114 0.14 3.11 22.73
C ARG A 114 0.39 1.62 22.65
N ARG A 115 1.04 1.16 21.60
CA ARG A 115 1.41 -0.24 21.47
C ARG A 115 2.34 -0.68 22.61
N ARG A 116 3.40 0.08 22.86
CA ARG A 116 4.33 -0.18 23.97
C ARG A 116 3.63 -0.18 25.33
N GLU A 117 2.64 0.67 25.50
CA GLU A 117 1.84 0.70 26.73
C GLU A 117 0.96 -0.54 26.91
N TYR A 118 0.33 -1.03 25.84
CA TYR A 118 -0.38 -2.31 25.87
C TYR A 118 0.57 -3.47 26.23
N ASP A 119 1.75 -3.53 25.59
CA ASP A 119 2.76 -4.55 25.91
C ASP A 119 3.23 -4.46 27.37
N ARG A 120 3.49 -3.26 27.87
CA ARG A 120 3.95 -3.01 29.23
C ARG A 120 2.91 -3.37 30.30
N THR A 121 1.64 -3.10 30.03
CA THR A 121 0.54 -3.36 30.99
C THR A 121 -0.02 -4.75 30.87
N GLY A 122 0.29 -5.50 29.80
CA GLY A 122 -0.35 -6.77 29.48
C GLY A 122 -1.83 -6.62 29.10
N ALA A 123 -2.31 -5.40 28.87
CA ALA A 123 -3.69 -5.15 28.49
C ALA A 123 -3.96 -5.62 27.06
N ARG A 124 -5.18 -6.15 26.83
CA ARG A 124 -5.58 -6.61 25.52
C ARG A 124 -5.78 -5.46 24.54
N GLN A 125 -4.97 -5.42 23.51
CA GLN A 125 -5.17 -4.50 22.37
C GLN A 125 -6.21 -5.10 21.41
N ARG A 126 -7.18 -4.29 20.97
CA ARG A 126 -8.14 -4.70 19.94
C ARG A 126 -7.41 -5.03 18.64
N GLU A 127 -7.94 -5.97 17.86
CA GLU A 127 -7.38 -6.37 16.56
C GLU A 127 -5.95 -6.96 16.67
N SER A 128 -5.56 -7.50 17.84
CA SER A 128 -4.27 -8.17 18.06
C SER A 128 -4.37 -9.67 17.82
N LEU A 129 -3.22 -10.31 17.64
CA LEU A 129 -3.12 -11.79 17.60
C LEU A 129 -3.61 -12.41 18.91
N LEU A 130 -3.34 -11.76 20.04
CA LEU A 130 -3.82 -12.22 21.36
C LEU A 130 -5.35 -12.22 21.41
N GLU A 131 -6.01 -11.14 20.99
CA GLU A 131 -7.46 -11.08 20.92
C GLU A 131 -8.03 -12.15 19.98
N ALA A 132 -7.42 -12.32 18.79
CA ALA A 132 -7.84 -13.35 17.85
C ALA A 132 -7.74 -14.76 18.45
N ALA A 133 -6.64 -15.09 19.11
CA ALA A 133 -6.47 -16.40 19.75
C ALA A 133 -7.48 -16.64 20.89
N GLU A 134 -7.80 -15.62 21.69
CA GLU A 134 -8.81 -15.72 22.75
C GLU A 134 -10.22 -15.95 22.19
N LEU A 135 -10.58 -15.20 21.15
CA LEU A 135 -11.87 -15.33 20.47
C LEU A 135 -12.02 -16.73 19.86
N LEU A 136 -11.00 -17.20 19.14
CA LEU A 136 -11.01 -18.52 18.51
C LEU A 136 -11.04 -19.66 19.54
N ARG A 137 -10.32 -19.54 20.68
CA ARG A 137 -10.41 -20.53 21.77
C ARG A 137 -11.80 -20.55 22.39
N ARG A 138 -12.40 -19.38 22.63
CA ARG A 138 -13.77 -19.28 23.16
C ARG A 138 -14.79 -19.93 22.23
N ASP A 139 -14.60 -19.76 20.92
CA ASP A 139 -15.49 -20.29 19.88
C ASP A 139 -15.18 -21.78 19.59
N GLY A 140 -14.19 -22.41 20.25
CA GLY A 140 -13.83 -23.82 20.09
C GLY A 140 -13.11 -24.17 18.79
N ALA A 141 -12.52 -23.19 18.10
CA ALA A 141 -11.83 -23.40 16.82
C ALA A 141 -10.50 -24.17 16.99
N ASP A 142 -10.14 -24.98 15.99
CA ASP A 142 -8.81 -25.61 15.92
C ASP A 142 -7.75 -24.57 15.53
N LEU A 143 -7.06 -24.04 16.53
CA LEU A 143 -6.01 -23.04 16.36
C LEU A 143 -4.86 -23.54 15.48
N ALA A 144 -4.53 -24.83 15.58
CA ALA A 144 -3.43 -25.42 14.83
C ALA A 144 -3.80 -25.54 13.35
N ALA A 145 -5.02 -25.92 13.03
CA ALA A 145 -5.53 -25.94 11.66
C ALA A 145 -5.59 -24.52 11.08
N ALA A 146 -6.11 -23.54 11.84
CA ALA A 146 -6.20 -22.14 11.41
C ALA A 146 -4.81 -21.55 11.06
N VAL A 147 -3.81 -21.77 11.92
CA VAL A 147 -2.44 -21.28 11.67
C VAL A 147 -1.77 -22.02 10.51
N ARG A 148 -1.99 -23.33 10.34
CA ARG A 148 -1.43 -24.08 9.20
C ARG A 148 -2.03 -23.66 7.86
N ALA A 149 -3.30 -23.26 7.84
CA ALA A 149 -3.97 -22.76 6.63
C ALA A 149 -3.57 -21.32 6.27
N LEU A 150 -2.96 -20.58 7.21
CA LEU A 150 -2.68 -19.16 7.05
C LEU A 150 -1.66 -18.91 5.93
N HIS A 151 -2.06 -18.10 4.95
CA HIS A 151 -1.23 -17.60 3.87
C HIS A 151 -1.71 -16.20 3.47
N VAL A 152 -0.98 -15.19 3.89
CA VAL A 152 -1.25 -13.79 3.55
C VAL A 152 -0.17 -13.30 2.62
N GLU A 153 -0.53 -12.86 1.43
CA GLU A 153 0.39 -12.23 0.50
C GLU A 153 0.05 -10.75 0.32
N LEU A 154 1.00 -9.87 0.64
CA LEU A 154 0.87 -8.43 0.50
C LEU A 154 1.66 -7.96 -0.71
N VAL A 155 0.96 -7.37 -1.69
CA VAL A 155 1.55 -6.95 -2.96
C VAL A 155 1.70 -5.43 -2.97
N LEU A 156 2.93 -4.95 -2.88
CA LEU A 156 3.24 -3.51 -2.90
C LEU A 156 3.13 -2.98 -4.32
N THR A 157 2.32 -1.95 -4.49
CA THR A 157 2.17 -1.28 -5.79
C THR A 157 2.76 0.13 -5.75
N ALA A 158 3.24 0.62 -6.89
CA ALA A 158 3.54 2.02 -7.04
C ALA A 158 2.24 2.84 -7.11
N HIS A 159 2.25 4.05 -6.56
CA HIS A 159 1.13 4.97 -6.68
C HIS A 159 1.53 6.22 -7.46
N PRO A 160 0.77 6.60 -8.50
CA PRO A 160 1.16 7.70 -9.37
C PRO A 160 1.17 9.07 -8.68
N THR A 161 0.49 9.23 -7.55
CA THR A 161 0.40 10.50 -6.82
C THR A 161 1.28 10.55 -5.57
N GLU A 162 2.02 9.50 -5.25
CA GLU A 162 2.93 9.48 -4.12
C GLU A 162 4.39 9.45 -4.59
N ALA A 163 4.93 10.63 -4.79
CA ALA A 163 6.30 10.84 -5.27
C ALA A 163 7.27 11.22 -4.15
N THR A 164 7.01 10.81 -2.90
CA THR A 164 7.89 11.15 -1.77
C THR A 164 9.32 10.75 -2.06
N ARG A 165 10.25 11.72 -2.01
CA ARG A 165 11.66 11.49 -2.26
C ARG A 165 12.28 10.67 -1.13
N LYS A 166 13.28 9.82 -1.47
CA LYS A 166 14.00 9.04 -0.47
C LYS A 166 14.58 9.93 0.64
N SER A 167 15.13 11.10 0.28
CA SER A 167 15.66 12.06 1.25
C SER A 167 14.60 12.53 2.26
N VAL A 168 13.36 12.73 1.83
CA VAL A 168 12.24 13.09 2.72
C VAL A 168 11.90 11.94 3.66
N LEU A 169 11.83 10.69 3.14
CA LEU A 169 11.63 9.50 3.98
C LEU A 169 12.74 9.34 5.02
N ASP A 170 14.00 9.60 4.63
CA ASP A 170 15.14 9.55 5.54
C ASP A 170 15.00 10.62 6.65
N HIS A 171 14.57 11.86 6.33
CA HIS A 171 14.29 12.90 7.34
C HIS A 171 13.15 12.50 8.27
N GLN A 172 12.05 11.97 7.75
CA GLN A 172 10.92 11.49 8.55
C GLN A 172 11.35 10.43 9.57
N LEU A 173 12.09 9.41 9.12
CA LEU A 173 12.63 8.37 10.00
C LEU A 173 13.60 8.93 11.04
N HIS A 174 14.44 9.90 10.64
CA HIS A 174 15.40 10.51 11.55
C HIS A 174 14.69 11.30 12.65
N ILE A 175 13.70 12.13 12.29
CA ILE A 175 12.87 12.88 13.24
C ILE A 175 12.12 11.92 14.18
N ALA A 176 11.53 10.85 13.65
CA ALA A 176 10.83 9.85 14.46
C ALA A 176 11.75 9.22 15.51
N ARG A 177 13.01 8.90 15.13
CA ARG A 177 14.01 8.37 16.07
C ARG A 177 14.44 9.39 17.14
N MET A 178 14.54 10.66 16.79
CA MET A 178 14.84 11.73 17.77
C MET A 178 13.72 11.90 18.79
N LEU A 179 12.44 11.89 18.34
CA LEU A 179 11.29 11.90 19.25
C LEU A 179 11.28 10.67 20.17
N ASP A 180 11.62 9.48 19.64
CA ASP A 180 11.75 8.27 20.44
C ASP A 180 12.86 8.39 21.49
N GLY A 181 14.02 8.96 21.13
CA GLY A 181 15.09 9.27 22.07
C GLY A 181 14.67 10.29 23.14
N LEU A 182 13.87 11.28 22.80
CA LEU A 182 13.34 12.27 23.74
C LEU A 182 12.31 11.68 24.74
N ASP A 183 11.67 10.56 24.37
CA ASP A 183 10.75 9.82 25.25
C ASP A 183 11.46 8.97 26.30
N ASP A 184 12.76 8.68 26.17
CA ASP A 184 13.49 7.89 27.17
C ASP A 184 13.67 8.72 28.46
N PRO A 185 13.04 8.34 29.58
CA PRO A 185 13.14 9.10 30.84
C PRO A 185 14.55 9.11 31.43
N ARG A 186 15.47 8.28 30.93
CA ARG A 186 16.85 8.15 31.41
C ARG A 186 17.82 9.10 30.73
N ILE A 187 17.40 9.83 29.66
CA ILE A 187 18.31 10.71 28.96
C ILE A 187 18.71 11.91 29.83
N GLY A 188 20.02 12.21 29.85
CA GLY A 188 20.54 13.38 30.52
C GLY A 188 20.27 14.69 29.75
N ALA A 189 20.43 15.82 30.47
CA ALA A 189 20.25 17.14 29.86
C ALA A 189 21.17 17.38 28.63
N THR A 190 22.35 16.76 28.62
CA THR A 190 23.31 16.90 27.50
C THR A 190 22.82 16.17 26.27
N ASP A 191 22.37 14.93 26.42
CA ASP A 191 21.84 14.14 25.27
C ASP A 191 20.55 14.76 24.74
N ARG A 192 19.70 15.25 25.64
CA ARG A 192 18.51 16.01 25.26
C ARG A 192 18.83 17.22 24.39
N ARG A 193 19.81 18.05 24.81
CA ARG A 193 20.25 19.22 24.03
C ARG A 193 20.78 18.80 22.66
N ARG A 194 21.51 17.69 22.59
CA ARG A 194 22.02 17.13 21.33
C ARG A 194 20.87 16.69 20.41
N LEU A 195 19.91 15.89 20.91
CA LEU A 195 18.73 15.48 20.12
C LEU A 195 17.92 16.67 19.59
N LEU A 196 17.75 17.73 20.38
CA LEU A 196 17.07 18.95 19.94
C LEU A 196 17.87 19.72 18.89
N ALA A 197 19.20 19.72 18.96
CA ALA A 197 20.06 20.32 17.94
C ALA A 197 19.98 19.52 16.63
N ASP A 198 20.05 18.19 16.71
CA ASP A 198 19.92 17.29 15.56
C ASP A 198 18.53 17.41 14.91
N LEU A 199 17.47 17.63 15.72
CA LEU A 199 16.11 17.89 15.24
C LEU A 199 16.02 19.20 14.44
N ARG A 200 16.62 20.28 14.92
CA ARG A 200 16.69 21.57 14.20
C ARG A 200 17.45 21.43 12.90
N GLU A 201 18.59 20.78 12.94
CA GLU A 201 19.38 20.50 11.73
C GLU A 201 18.56 19.71 10.70
N SER A 202 17.93 18.60 11.11
CA SER A 202 17.13 17.76 10.23
C SER A 202 15.95 18.51 9.60
N LEU A 203 15.25 19.36 10.37
CA LEU A 203 14.16 20.20 9.87
C LEU A 203 14.66 21.30 8.93
N THR A 204 15.81 21.92 9.22
CA THR A 204 16.43 22.90 8.34
C THR A 204 16.82 22.27 7.00
N LEU A 205 17.44 21.10 7.01
CA LEU A 205 17.81 20.36 5.81
C LEU A 205 16.57 19.94 5.00
N TRP A 206 15.51 19.52 5.69
CA TRP A 206 14.24 19.19 5.02
C TRP A 206 13.61 20.43 4.40
N TRP A 207 13.55 21.56 5.13
CA TRP A 207 13.07 22.84 4.60
C TRP A 207 13.81 23.27 3.32
N LEU A 208 15.12 23.03 3.26
CA LEU A 208 15.96 23.34 2.09
C LEU A 208 15.90 22.28 0.99
N THR A 209 15.13 21.22 1.17
CA THR A 209 14.96 20.13 0.18
C THR A 209 13.68 20.35 -0.61
N ASP A 210 13.74 20.28 -1.95
CA ASP A 210 12.54 20.29 -2.79
C ASP A 210 11.69 19.04 -2.53
N GLU A 211 10.43 19.22 -2.16
CA GLU A 211 9.47 18.11 -2.00
C GLU A 211 8.92 17.64 -3.35
N VAL A 212 8.58 18.59 -4.22
CA VAL A 212 8.08 18.31 -5.57
C VAL A 212 9.25 17.98 -6.50
N ARG A 213 9.10 16.91 -7.28
CA ARG A 213 10.11 16.54 -8.25
C ARG A 213 9.99 17.41 -9.51
N ARG A 214 11.06 18.10 -9.88
CA ARG A 214 11.15 18.86 -11.15
C ARG A 214 11.26 17.94 -12.37
N VAL A 215 11.71 16.71 -12.16
CA VAL A 215 11.85 15.69 -13.22
C VAL A 215 10.91 14.52 -12.91
N ARG A 216 10.21 14.06 -13.93
CA ARG A 216 9.31 12.89 -13.83
C ARG A 216 10.06 11.69 -13.27
N PRO A 217 9.54 11.02 -12.23
CA PRO A 217 10.16 9.81 -11.70
C PRO A 217 10.16 8.70 -12.75
N LYS A 218 11.27 7.97 -12.80
CA LYS A 218 11.39 6.76 -13.61
C LYS A 218 10.81 5.56 -12.87
N VAL A 219 10.44 4.52 -13.59
CA VAL A 219 10.00 3.24 -12.99
C VAL A 219 11.01 2.69 -12.00
N GLU A 220 12.31 2.83 -12.25
CA GLU A 220 13.36 2.42 -11.33
C GLU A 220 13.30 3.15 -9.98
N ASP A 221 12.89 4.42 -9.93
CA ASP A 221 12.71 5.16 -8.68
C ASP A 221 11.60 4.56 -7.83
N GLU A 222 10.52 4.08 -8.47
CA GLU A 222 9.41 3.38 -7.80
C GLU A 222 9.87 2.02 -7.25
N VAL A 223 10.65 1.26 -8.03
CA VAL A 223 11.27 0.01 -7.57
C VAL A 223 12.16 0.24 -6.34
N ARG A 224 13.06 1.23 -6.41
CA ARG A 224 13.97 1.56 -5.29
C ARG A 224 13.22 2.03 -4.06
N ARG A 225 12.10 2.72 -4.23
CA ARG A 225 11.23 3.14 -3.14
C ARG A 225 10.56 1.94 -2.47
N ASN A 226 9.99 0.99 -3.21
CA ASN A 226 9.43 -0.22 -2.62
C ASN A 226 10.51 -1.02 -1.88
N LEU A 227 11.71 -1.16 -2.47
CA LEU A 227 12.85 -1.81 -1.83
C LEU A 227 13.27 -1.12 -0.51
N PHE A 228 13.09 0.20 -0.40
CA PHE A 228 13.36 0.92 0.86
C PHE A 228 12.56 0.34 2.03
N PHE A 229 11.25 0.11 1.87
CA PHE A 229 10.43 -0.46 2.93
C PHE A 229 10.82 -1.90 3.26
N PHE A 230 11.18 -2.69 2.29
CA PHE A 230 11.68 -4.05 2.53
C PHE A 230 13.00 -4.04 3.31
N THR A 231 13.93 -3.18 2.93
CA THR A 231 15.30 -3.21 3.49
C THR A 231 15.42 -2.52 4.84
N HIS A 232 14.59 -1.49 5.13
CA HIS A 232 14.68 -0.69 6.36
C HIS A 232 13.66 -1.09 7.43
N THR A 233 12.59 -1.78 7.05
CA THR A 233 11.46 -2.00 7.95
C THR A 233 10.98 -3.44 7.95
N LEU A 234 10.49 -3.96 6.81
CA LEU A 234 9.80 -5.26 6.74
C LEU A 234 10.75 -6.42 7.06
N HIS A 235 12.01 -6.33 6.65
CA HIS A 235 13.02 -7.36 6.92
C HIS A 235 13.22 -7.63 8.43
N GLU A 236 13.00 -6.61 9.27
CA GLU A 236 13.07 -6.72 10.73
C GLU A 236 11.70 -7.00 11.37
N ALA A 237 10.62 -6.40 10.84
CA ALA A 237 9.28 -6.51 11.39
C ALA A 237 8.67 -7.91 11.20
N VAL A 238 8.90 -8.54 10.05
CA VAL A 238 8.30 -9.83 9.70
C VAL A 238 8.71 -10.96 10.66
N PRO A 239 9.99 -11.18 10.97
CA PRO A 239 10.36 -12.18 11.98
C PRO A 239 9.66 -11.95 13.32
N GLN A 240 9.51 -10.70 13.76
CA GLN A 240 8.88 -10.36 15.04
C GLN A 240 7.39 -10.76 15.06
N VAL A 241 6.63 -10.43 14.02
CA VAL A 241 5.21 -10.77 13.97
C VAL A 241 4.98 -12.29 13.84
N LEU A 242 5.85 -13.00 13.12
CA LEU A 242 5.77 -14.46 13.00
C LEU A 242 6.14 -15.16 14.32
N ASP A 243 7.10 -14.63 15.07
CA ASP A 243 7.43 -15.12 16.41
C ASP A 243 6.30 -14.86 17.40
N GLU A 244 5.64 -13.71 17.31
CA GLU A 244 4.47 -13.38 18.11
C GLU A 244 3.28 -14.29 17.79
N LEU A 245 3.04 -14.56 16.51
CA LEU A 245 2.02 -15.50 16.05
C LEU A 245 2.28 -16.94 16.62
N GLU A 246 3.52 -17.43 16.49
CA GLU A 246 3.93 -18.73 17.03
C GLU A 246 3.75 -18.81 18.55
N ARG A 247 4.16 -17.76 19.27
CA ARG A 247 4.06 -17.66 20.74
C ARG A 247 2.60 -17.65 21.21
N THR A 248 1.76 -16.86 20.54
CA THR A 248 0.35 -16.64 20.94
C THR A 248 -0.52 -17.85 20.69
N PHE A 249 -0.30 -18.54 19.58
CA PHE A 249 -1.09 -19.70 19.18
C PHE A 249 -0.50 -21.03 19.67
N GLY A 250 0.78 -21.07 20.07
CA GLY A 250 1.46 -22.29 20.49
C GLY A 250 1.74 -23.28 19.35
N VAL A 251 1.73 -22.81 18.11
CA VAL A 251 1.86 -23.63 16.90
C VAL A 251 3.04 -23.12 16.08
N ARG A 252 3.89 -24.04 15.59
CA ARG A 252 4.97 -23.65 14.68
C ARG A 252 4.42 -23.03 13.41
N VAL A 253 4.98 -21.87 13.06
CA VAL A 253 4.59 -21.07 11.88
C VAL A 253 5.71 -21.16 10.83
N GLY A 254 5.36 -21.52 9.60
CA GLY A 254 6.28 -21.50 8.46
C GLY A 254 6.34 -20.12 7.80
N GLY A 255 7.38 -19.87 7.03
CA GLY A 255 7.55 -18.60 6.28
C GLY A 255 6.43 -18.30 5.27
N ARG A 256 5.70 -19.33 4.85
CA ARG A 256 4.56 -19.17 3.91
C ARG A 256 3.34 -18.50 4.53
N ALA A 257 3.25 -18.36 5.87
CA ALA A 257 2.14 -17.66 6.51
C ALA A 257 2.03 -16.19 6.10
N LEU A 258 3.16 -15.58 5.73
CA LEU A 258 3.25 -14.21 5.25
C LEU A 258 4.28 -14.11 4.13
N THR A 259 3.87 -13.64 2.97
CA THR A 259 4.73 -13.44 1.79
C THR A 259 4.48 -12.07 1.16
N PHE A 260 5.34 -11.66 0.24
CA PHE A 260 5.25 -10.36 -0.39
C PHE A 260 5.38 -10.44 -1.90
N GLY A 261 4.60 -9.59 -2.56
CA GLY A 261 4.71 -9.31 -4.00
C GLY A 261 5.03 -7.84 -4.26
N SER A 262 5.38 -7.53 -5.50
CA SER A 262 5.55 -6.16 -5.99
C SER A 262 5.11 -6.03 -7.45
N TRP A 263 4.51 -4.88 -7.77
CA TRP A 263 4.15 -4.52 -9.15
C TRP A 263 5.08 -3.46 -9.75
N ALA A 264 5.91 -2.80 -8.92
CA ALA A 264 6.86 -1.83 -9.42
C ALA A 264 7.86 -2.50 -10.37
N GLY A 265 7.92 -2.05 -11.61
CA GLY A 265 8.80 -2.57 -12.65
C GLY A 265 8.33 -3.85 -13.34
N SER A 266 7.11 -4.34 -13.06
CA SER A 266 6.52 -5.54 -13.68
C SER A 266 5.08 -5.38 -14.16
N ASP A 267 4.39 -4.30 -13.77
CA ASP A 267 3.04 -3.95 -14.25
C ASP A 267 3.11 -3.22 -15.59
N MET A 268 2.86 -3.95 -16.68
CA MET A 268 2.91 -3.43 -18.05
C MET A 268 1.60 -2.75 -18.50
N ASP A 269 0.49 -2.99 -17.81
CA ASP A 269 -0.84 -2.54 -18.26
C ASP A 269 -0.91 -1.02 -18.42
N GLY A 270 -0.89 -0.56 -19.70
CA GLY A 270 -0.88 0.84 -20.06
C GLY A 270 0.34 1.62 -19.58
N HIS A 271 1.51 0.95 -19.44
CA HIS A 271 2.76 1.57 -19.01
C HIS A 271 3.87 1.31 -20.04
N PRO A 272 4.17 2.27 -20.94
CA PRO A 272 5.10 2.04 -22.04
C PRO A 272 6.56 1.84 -21.62
N GLU A 273 6.95 2.26 -20.40
CA GLU A 273 8.33 2.11 -19.88
C GLU A 273 8.56 0.79 -19.14
N VAL A 274 7.51 -0.04 -18.94
CA VAL A 274 7.62 -1.35 -18.30
C VAL A 274 7.62 -2.43 -19.36
N GLY A 275 8.75 -3.10 -19.51
CA GLY A 275 8.96 -4.17 -20.49
C GLY A 275 10.05 -5.13 -20.01
N ALA A 276 10.59 -5.92 -20.94
CA ALA A 276 11.57 -6.98 -20.66
C ALA A 276 12.84 -6.47 -19.97
N GLU A 277 13.37 -5.34 -20.42
CA GLU A 277 14.56 -4.73 -19.83
C GLU A 277 14.31 -4.26 -18.39
N MET A 278 13.20 -3.56 -18.17
CA MET A 278 12.83 -3.08 -16.84
C MET A 278 12.57 -4.24 -15.88
N LEU A 279 11.88 -5.28 -16.32
CA LEU A 279 11.66 -6.50 -15.52
C LEU A 279 12.97 -7.15 -15.11
N SER A 280 13.91 -7.36 -16.06
CA SER A 280 15.23 -7.93 -15.80
C SER A 280 16.02 -7.07 -14.78
N ARG A 281 15.98 -5.75 -14.96
CA ARG A 281 16.64 -4.80 -14.05
C ARG A 281 16.04 -4.85 -12.65
N THR A 282 14.70 -4.91 -12.57
CA THR A 282 13.97 -5.00 -11.29
C THR A 282 14.33 -6.29 -10.55
N LEU A 283 14.33 -7.42 -11.22
CA LEU A 283 14.76 -8.70 -10.65
C LEU A 283 16.19 -8.64 -10.10
N SER A 284 17.10 -8.02 -10.84
CA SER A 284 18.50 -7.83 -10.41
C SER A 284 18.60 -6.93 -9.16
N LEU A 285 17.81 -5.86 -9.08
CA LEU A 285 17.76 -4.97 -7.91
C LEU A 285 17.21 -5.71 -6.68
N HIS A 286 16.11 -6.46 -6.84
CA HIS A 286 15.51 -7.25 -5.78
C HIS A 286 16.47 -8.32 -5.26
N ARG A 287 17.11 -9.08 -6.16
CA ARG A 287 18.11 -10.09 -5.80
C ARG A 287 19.29 -9.48 -5.05
N THR A 288 19.84 -8.38 -5.56
CA THR A 288 20.97 -7.70 -4.92
C THR A 288 20.61 -7.22 -3.51
N ALA A 289 19.41 -6.66 -3.32
CA ALA A 289 18.93 -6.24 -2.02
C ALA A 289 18.79 -7.42 -1.05
N ALA A 290 18.14 -8.52 -1.47
CA ALA A 290 17.99 -9.74 -0.68
C ALA A 290 19.34 -10.31 -0.22
N LEU A 291 20.26 -10.51 -1.16
CA LEU A 291 21.56 -11.10 -0.88
C LEU A 291 22.42 -10.23 0.06
N ARG A 292 22.37 -8.89 -0.08
CA ARG A 292 23.07 -7.98 0.84
C ARG A 292 22.51 -8.04 2.25
N LEU A 293 21.20 -8.11 2.41
CA LEU A 293 20.56 -8.25 3.73
C LEU A 293 20.92 -9.58 4.39
N LEU A 294 20.80 -10.68 3.65
CA LEU A 294 21.15 -12.01 4.14
C LEU A 294 22.63 -12.12 4.48
N ARG A 295 23.51 -11.59 3.62
CA ARG A 295 24.94 -11.55 3.87
C ARG A 295 25.26 -10.77 5.16
N GLY A 296 24.68 -9.58 5.35
CA GLY A 296 24.85 -8.81 6.58
C GLY A 296 24.36 -9.54 7.84
N GLY A 297 23.25 -10.27 7.73
CA GLY A 297 22.74 -11.13 8.80
C GLY A 297 23.69 -12.28 9.15
N VAL A 298 24.27 -12.94 8.14
CA VAL A 298 25.28 -14.01 8.33
C VAL A 298 26.56 -13.46 8.96
N ASP A 299 27.05 -12.30 8.50
CA ASP A 299 28.24 -11.66 9.08
C ASP A 299 28.04 -11.31 10.55
N ALA A 300 26.86 -10.78 10.91
CA ALA A 300 26.48 -10.50 12.29
C ALA A 300 26.40 -11.77 13.16
N LEU A 301 25.92 -12.88 12.62
CA LEU A 301 25.96 -14.19 13.30
C LEU A 301 27.38 -14.69 13.45
N ALA A 302 28.20 -14.65 12.41
CA ALA A 302 29.61 -15.09 12.45
C ALA A 302 30.41 -14.32 13.51
N ALA A 303 30.14 -13.02 13.68
CA ALA A 303 30.78 -12.22 14.74
C ALA A 303 30.42 -12.72 16.15
N ARG A 304 29.23 -13.30 16.37
CA ARG A 304 28.74 -13.77 17.67
C ARG A 304 29.03 -15.26 17.91
N PHE A 305 29.25 -16.05 16.90
CA PHE A 305 29.35 -17.52 16.98
C PHE A 305 30.80 -17.99 17.09
N SER A 306 31.56 -17.42 18.03
CA SER A 306 32.96 -17.80 18.33
C SER A 306 33.06 -19.01 19.28
N HIS A 307 32.22 -20.02 19.08
CA HIS A 307 32.15 -21.19 19.96
C HIS A 307 33.32 -22.11 19.69
N SER A 308 34.08 -22.40 20.77
CA SER A 308 35.22 -23.30 20.69
C SER A 308 34.81 -24.77 20.72
N ARG A 309 35.51 -25.61 19.97
CA ARG A 309 35.40 -27.08 20.03
C ARG A 309 35.58 -27.64 21.45
N ARG A 310 36.23 -26.90 22.33
CA ARG A 310 36.41 -27.31 23.76
C ARG A 310 35.07 -27.29 24.53
N HIS A 311 34.09 -26.51 24.07
CA HIS A 311 32.84 -26.29 24.80
C HIS A 311 31.61 -26.75 24.02
N VAL A 312 31.74 -27.02 22.73
CA VAL A 312 30.65 -27.42 21.84
C VAL A 312 31.04 -28.71 21.11
N THR A 313 30.19 -29.73 21.19
CA THR A 313 30.34 -30.91 20.37
C THR A 313 29.78 -30.62 18.98
N VAL A 314 30.63 -30.75 17.98
CA VAL A 314 30.25 -30.54 16.58
C VAL A 314 29.56 -31.81 16.04
N SER A 315 28.41 -31.65 15.36
CA SER A 315 27.73 -32.80 14.79
C SER A 315 28.52 -33.37 13.59
N PRO A 316 28.48 -34.70 13.37
CA PRO A 316 29.15 -35.32 12.20
C PRO A 316 28.68 -34.69 10.86
N ALA A 317 27.39 -34.28 10.81
CA ALA A 317 26.82 -33.64 9.63
C ALA A 317 27.46 -32.26 9.37
N LEU A 318 27.76 -31.46 10.42
CA LEU A 318 28.46 -30.20 10.28
C LEU A 318 29.92 -30.40 9.86
N GLU A 319 30.63 -31.39 10.38
CA GLU A 319 32.00 -31.72 9.95
C GLU A 319 32.05 -32.11 8.47
N ALA A 320 31.13 -32.98 8.04
CA ALA A 320 31.02 -33.35 6.64
C ALA A 320 30.71 -32.15 5.72
N SER A 321 29.87 -31.19 6.21
CA SER A 321 29.55 -29.96 5.48
C SER A 321 30.77 -29.05 5.39
N LEU A 322 31.52 -28.86 6.46
CA LEU A 322 32.77 -28.09 6.46
C LEU A 322 33.81 -28.65 5.47
N ALA A 323 34.00 -29.97 5.47
CA ALA A 323 34.92 -30.60 4.52
C ALA A 323 34.50 -30.40 3.07
N ARG A 324 33.22 -30.43 2.75
CA ARG A 324 32.71 -30.09 1.40
C ARG A 324 32.98 -28.64 1.05
N ASP A 325 32.65 -27.71 1.98
CA ASP A 325 32.85 -26.27 1.74
C ASP A 325 34.36 -25.95 1.53
N GLU A 326 35.29 -26.58 2.25
CA GLU A 326 36.72 -26.42 2.06
C GLU A 326 37.17 -26.86 0.67
N ALA A 327 36.57 -27.94 0.14
CA ALA A 327 36.91 -28.45 -1.20
C ALA A 327 36.30 -27.59 -2.33
N GLU A 328 35.05 -27.10 -2.12
CA GLU A 328 34.32 -26.32 -3.14
C GLU A 328 34.68 -24.83 -3.17
N LEU A 329 35.22 -24.29 -2.07
CA LEU A 329 35.45 -22.85 -1.86
C LEU A 329 36.91 -22.57 -1.41
N PRO A 330 37.90 -22.95 -2.19
CA PRO A 330 39.30 -22.83 -1.81
C PRO A 330 39.80 -21.38 -1.68
N THR A 331 39.07 -20.39 -2.21
CA THR A 331 39.43 -18.98 -2.08
C THR A 331 38.73 -18.27 -0.91
N ALA A 332 37.85 -18.95 -0.16
CA ALA A 332 37.10 -18.36 0.93
C ALA A 332 38.02 -17.72 1.99
N GLU A 333 37.71 -16.46 2.35
CA GLU A 333 38.50 -15.70 3.33
C GLU A 333 38.61 -16.41 4.68
N VAL A 334 37.56 -17.13 5.07
CA VAL A 334 37.54 -17.86 6.34
C VAL A 334 38.66 -18.88 6.48
N LEU A 335 39.18 -19.41 5.36
CA LEU A 335 40.35 -20.34 5.33
C LEU A 335 41.64 -19.69 5.81
N ARG A 336 41.76 -18.37 5.74
CA ARG A 336 42.91 -17.60 6.21
C ARG A 336 42.87 -17.23 7.69
N ARG A 337 41.75 -17.51 8.37
CA ARG A 337 41.57 -17.18 9.81
C ARG A 337 42.33 -18.18 10.67
N VAL A 338 43.14 -17.68 11.61
CA VAL A 338 44.01 -18.49 12.48
C VAL A 338 43.23 -19.48 13.36
N HIS A 339 41.97 -19.09 13.76
CA HIS A 339 41.16 -19.89 14.67
C HIS A 339 40.08 -20.74 13.99
N ARG A 340 40.09 -20.90 12.66
CA ARG A 340 39.04 -21.60 11.92
C ARG A 340 38.80 -23.04 12.41
N GLU A 341 39.87 -23.76 12.74
CA GLU A 341 39.80 -25.14 13.22
C GLU A 341 39.16 -25.27 14.62
N TRP A 342 39.31 -24.23 15.44
CA TRP A 342 38.78 -24.18 16.78
C TRP A 342 37.35 -23.63 16.87
N GLU A 343 36.87 -22.93 15.85
CA GLU A 343 35.57 -22.24 15.82
C GLU A 343 34.69 -22.73 14.63
N PRO A 344 34.31 -24.02 14.64
CA PRO A 344 33.66 -24.66 13.48
C PRO A 344 32.36 -23.99 13.03
N LEU A 345 31.54 -23.45 13.97
CA LEU A 345 30.30 -22.76 13.65
C LEU A 345 30.56 -21.44 12.94
N ARG A 346 31.56 -20.66 13.40
CA ARG A 346 31.98 -19.43 12.74
C ARG A 346 32.58 -19.73 11.36
N THR A 347 33.34 -20.82 11.23
CA THR A 347 33.93 -21.27 9.97
C THR A 347 32.82 -21.60 8.96
N LYS A 348 31.78 -22.37 9.38
CA LYS A 348 30.61 -22.64 8.52
C LYS A 348 29.91 -21.36 8.09
N LEU A 349 29.63 -20.43 9.01
CA LEU A 349 29.02 -19.12 8.68
C LEU A 349 29.91 -18.30 7.75
N GLY A 350 31.24 -18.43 7.83
CA GLY A 350 32.20 -17.82 6.90
C GLY A 350 32.07 -18.36 5.47
N PHE A 351 31.89 -19.67 5.30
CA PHE A 351 31.57 -20.27 4.01
C PHE A 351 30.21 -19.83 3.46
N VAL A 352 29.19 -19.82 4.32
CA VAL A 352 27.85 -19.29 3.96
C VAL A 352 27.95 -17.85 3.45
N ALA A 353 28.70 -16.99 4.17
CA ALA A 353 28.94 -15.62 3.75
C ALA A 353 29.68 -15.54 2.41
N HIS A 354 30.65 -16.43 2.15
CA HIS A 354 31.36 -16.47 0.89
C HIS A 354 30.46 -16.89 -0.28
N ARG A 355 29.64 -17.94 -0.13
CA ARG A 355 28.64 -18.34 -1.13
C ARG A 355 27.69 -17.19 -1.49
N LEU A 356 27.19 -16.44 -0.49
CA LEU A 356 26.35 -15.27 -0.73
C LEU A 356 27.09 -14.15 -1.45
N SER A 357 28.40 -14.00 -1.21
CA SER A 357 29.24 -13.03 -1.96
C SER A 357 29.43 -13.44 -3.41
N ASN A 358 29.64 -14.73 -3.67
CA ASN A 358 29.77 -15.24 -5.03
C ASN A 358 28.50 -14.99 -5.86
N MET A 359 27.32 -15.05 -5.22
CA MET A 359 26.05 -14.70 -5.89
C MET A 359 25.91 -13.21 -6.20
N LEU A 360 26.65 -12.34 -5.52
CA LEU A 360 26.68 -10.89 -5.76
C LEU A 360 27.73 -10.48 -6.79
N ASP A 361 28.74 -11.34 -7.02
CA ASP A 361 29.82 -11.09 -7.93
C ASP A 361 29.60 -11.82 -9.28
N PRO A 362 29.34 -11.09 -10.38
CA PRO A 362 29.06 -11.70 -11.67
C PRO A 362 30.29 -12.43 -12.29
N VAL A 363 31.49 -12.25 -11.75
CA VAL A 363 32.72 -12.89 -12.23
C VAL A 363 33.21 -14.00 -11.29
N ALA A 364 32.47 -14.28 -10.22
CA ALA A 364 32.82 -15.37 -9.30
C ALA A 364 32.87 -16.73 -10.04
N ARG A 365 33.91 -17.53 -9.73
CA ARG A 365 34.07 -18.86 -10.32
C ARG A 365 33.64 -19.97 -9.36
N GLU A 366 33.63 -19.69 -8.08
CA GLU A 366 33.20 -20.62 -7.04
C GLU A 366 31.70 -20.58 -6.88
N PRO A 367 31.04 -21.69 -6.45
CA PRO A 367 29.58 -21.76 -6.38
C PRO A 367 29.00 -20.85 -5.32
N GLY A 368 27.77 -20.29 -5.59
CA GLY A 368 26.83 -19.75 -4.64
C GLY A 368 25.81 -20.79 -4.22
N TYR A 369 24.65 -20.34 -3.78
CA TYR A 369 23.48 -21.19 -3.52
C TYR A 369 22.58 -21.24 -4.76
N ALA A 370 22.07 -22.43 -5.11
CA ALA A 370 21.12 -22.60 -6.20
C ALA A 370 19.72 -22.10 -5.78
N ASP A 371 19.31 -22.39 -4.55
CA ASP A 371 18.02 -21.92 -4.00
C ASP A 371 18.12 -21.54 -2.50
N PRO A 372 17.12 -20.80 -1.97
CA PRO A 372 17.08 -20.42 -0.55
C PRO A 372 17.03 -21.60 0.43
N GLN A 373 16.60 -22.80 0.00
CA GLN A 373 16.51 -23.97 0.86
C GLN A 373 17.90 -24.52 1.21
N GLU A 374 18.87 -24.40 0.30
CA GLU A 374 20.26 -24.75 0.58
C GLU A 374 20.85 -23.87 1.69
N LEU A 375 20.67 -22.55 1.57
CA LEU A 375 21.07 -21.61 2.63
C LEU A 375 20.37 -21.91 3.95
N ARG A 376 19.07 -22.17 3.90
CA ARG A 376 18.28 -22.54 5.06
C ARG A 376 18.81 -23.83 5.72
N ALA A 377 19.15 -24.83 4.92
CA ALA A 377 19.72 -26.09 5.41
C ALA A 377 21.05 -25.86 6.13
N ASP A 378 21.94 -25.05 5.59
CA ASP A 378 23.21 -24.68 6.22
C ASP A 378 23.02 -23.96 7.56
N LEU A 379 22.05 -23.03 7.65
CA LEU A 379 21.72 -22.33 8.90
C LEU A 379 21.10 -23.27 9.93
N TRP A 380 20.24 -24.20 9.50
CA TRP A 380 19.68 -25.25 10.37
C TRP A 380 20.78 -26.16 10.89
N LEU A 381 21.74 -26.54 10.05
CA LEU A 381 22.86 -27.40 10.45
C LEU A 381 23.72 -26.75 11.56
N VAL A 382 23.96 -25.42 11.47
CA VAL A 382 24.63 -24.63 12.53
C VAL A 382 23.79 -24.66 13.81
N LEU A 383 22.49 -24.49 13.72
CA LEU A 383 21.56 -24.44 14.86
C LEU A 383 21.46 -25.79 15.56
N ASP A 384 21.25 -26.86 14.79
CA ASP A 384 21.12 -28.23 15.29
C ASP A 384 22.40 -28.72 15.96
N SER A 385 23.58 -28.34 15.43
CA SER A 385 24.86 -28.69 16.03
C SER A 385 25.07 -28.05 17.42
N LEU A 386 24.43 -26.93 17.72
CA LEU A 386 24.45 -26.32 19.04
C LEU A 386 23.52 -27.03 20.04
N GLY A 387 22.42 -27.59 19.58
CA GLY A 387 21.43 -28.29 20.42
C GLY A 387 20.82 -27.45 21.55
N SER A 388 20.95 -26.09 21.50
CA SER A 388 20.53 -25.21 22.61
C SER A 388 19.19 -24.52 22.31
N PRO A 389 18.13 -24.78 23.10
CA PRO A 389 16.84 -24.11 22.95
C PRO A 389 16.91 -22.57 23.10
N ASN A 390 17.86 -22.06 23.86
CA ASN A 390 18.06 -20.62 24.05
C ASN A 390 18.60 -19.96 22.79
N VAL A 391 19.52 -20.63 22.07
CA VAL A 391 20.06 -20.13 20.81
C VAL A 391 19.03 -20.28 19.69
N ALA A 392 18.21 -21.33 19.73
CA ALA A 392 17.16 -21.60 18.76
C ALA A 392 16.07 -20.53 18.67
N ARG A 393 15.98 -19.65 19.66
CA ARG A 393 15.02 -18.52 19.70
C ARG A 393 15.66 -17.17 19.38
N GLY A 394 16.95 -17.15 19.09
CA GLY A 394 17.74 -15.93 18.94
C GLY A 394 17.92 -15.46 17.48
N ALA A 395 19.05 -14.83 17.25
CA ALA A 395 19.38 -14.20 15.96
C ALA A 395 19.39 -15.16 14.75
N ILE A 396 19.81 -16.41 14.95
CA ILE A 396 19.79 -17.42 13.87
C ILE A 396 18.37 -17.79 13.45
N ARG A 397 17.42 -17.87 14.40
CA ARG A 397 15.99 -18.08 14.09
C ARG A 397 15.41 -16.94 13.29
N ARG A 398 15.79 -15.72 13.63
CA ARG A 398 15.39 -14.52 12.89
C ARG A 398 15.87 -14.57 11.45
N LEU A 399 17.15 -14.91 11.24
CA LEU A 399 17.71 -15.05 9.90
C LEU A 399 17.04 -16.19 9.11
N LEU A 400 16.74 -17.33 9.75
CA LEU A 400 15.99 -18.42 9.12
C LEU A 400 14.61 -17.95 8.61
N ARG A 401 13.87 -17.18 9.42
CA ARG A 401 12.59 -16.60 8.99
C ARG A 401 12.75 -15.62 7.83
N GLN A 402 13.82 -14.81 7.85
CA GLN A 402 14.12 -13.91 6.73
C GLN A 402 14.38 -14.67 5.44
N VAL A 403 15.13 -15.78 5.50
CA VAL A 403 15.35 -16.67 4.33
C VAL A 403 14.01 -17.29 3.88
N GLU A 404 13.18 -17.77 4.81
CA GLU A 404 11.91 -18.43 4.50
C GLU A 404 10.89 -17.49 3.82
N VAL A 405 10.85 -16.21 4.23
CA VAL A 405 9.87 -15.23 3.72
C VAL A 405 10.36 -14.51 2.47
N PHE A 406 11.61 -14.03 2.51
CA PHE A 406 12.13 -13.13 1.47
C PHE A 406 12.96 -13.84 0.39
N GLY A 407 13.39 -15.06 0.64
CA GLY A 407 14.22 -15.82 -0.31
C GLY A 407 15.41 -15.04 -0.83
N PHE A 408 15.72 -15.21 -2.11
CA PHE A 408 16.77 -14.44 -2.81
C PHE A 408 16.19 -13.31 -3.69
N HIS A 409 14.93 -12.93 -3.49
CA HIS A 409 14.22 -11.96 -4.34
C HIS A 409 13.45 -10.88 -3.58
N VAL A 410 13.46 -10.85 -2.23
CA VAL A 410 12.75 -9.91 -1.34
C VAL A 410 11.23 -9.98 -1.48
N ALA A 411 10.71 -9.80 -2.69
CA ALA A 411 9.29 -9.89 -3.06
C ALA A 411 9.17 -10.49 -4.46
N ALA A 412 8.14 -11.30 -4.66
CA ALA A 412 7.80 -11.84 -5.97
C ALA A 412 7.31 -10.73 -6.91
N LEU A 413 7.62 -10.81 -8.20
CA LEU A 413 7.10 -9.88 -9.19
C LEU A 413 5.90 -10.50 -9.92
N ASP A 414 4.80 -9.74 -10.01
CA ASP A 414 3.67 -10.11 -10.87
C ASP A 414 3.79 -9.42 -12.21
N VAL A 415 3.77 -10.18 -13.28
CA VAL A 415 3.56 -9.61 -14.61
C VAL A 415 2.07 -9.27 -14.75
N ARG A 416 1.73 -8.04 -15.13
CA ARG A 416 0.34 -7.66 -15.42
C ARG A 416 0.22 -7.05 -16.81
N GLN A 417 -0.77 -7.51 -17.57
CA GLN A 417 -1.09 -6.97 -18.89
C GLN A 417 -2.60 -7.06 -19.16
N SER A 418 -3.12 -6.14 -20.00
CA SER A 418 -4.53 -6.14 -20.40
C SER A 418 -4.87 -7.29 -21.34
N ALA A 419 -6.09 -7.82 -21.23
CA ALA A 419 -6.62 -8.86 -22.13
C ALA A 419 -6.51 -8.43 -23.60
N ALA A 420 -6.77 -7.17 -23.92
CA ALA A 420 -6.67 -6.65 -25.27
C ALA A 420 -5.28 -6.84 -25.92
N VAL A 421 -4.20 -6.56 -25.17
CA VAL A 421 -2.82 -6.76 -25.64
C VAL A 421 -2.49 -8.25 -25.76
N VAL A 422 -2.99 -9.08 -24.84
CA VAL A 422 -2.84 -10.54 -24.89
C VAL A 422 -3.53 -11.09 -26.14
N GLN A 423 -4.75 -10.67 -26.41
CA GLN A 423 -5.55 -11.03 -27.60
C GLN A 423 -4.85 -10.60 -28.90
N GLU A 424 -4.27 -9.39 -28.92
CA GLU A 424 -3.53 -8.90 -30.07
C GLU A 424 -2.29 -9.77 -30.35
N ALA A 425 -1.55 -10.16 -29.31
CA ALA A 425 -0.39 -11.04 -29.44
C ALA A 425 -0.78 -12.43 -30.01
N VAL A 426 -1.88 -12.99 -29.53
CA VAL A 426 -2.43 -14.25 -30.07
C VAL A 426 -2.86 -14.10 -31.54
N ALA A 427 -3.59 -13.04 -31.87
CA ALA A 427 -4.06 -12.78 -33.22
C ALA A 427 -2.93 -12.62 -34.26
N ALA A 428 -1.74 -12.20 -33.82
CA ALA A 428 -0.54 -12.13 -34.64
C ALA A 428 0.13 -13.49 -34.87
N LEU A 429 -0.09 -14.46 -33.98
CA LEU A 429 0.58 -15.76 -33.97
C LEU A 429 -0.30 -16.93 -34.40
N LEU A 430 -1.62 -16.88 -34.12
CA LEU A 430 -2.57 -17.96 -34.37
C LEU A 430 -3.45 -17.61 -35.57
N PRO A 431 -3.29 -18.31 -36.71
CA PRO A 431 -4.12 -18.07 -37.89
C PRO A 431 -5.62 -18.27 -37.64
N GLY A 432 -6.45 -17.39 -38.21
CA GLY A 432 -7.90 -17.47 -38.05
C GLY A 432 -8.45 -16.84 -36.75
N TYR A 433 -7.64 -16.64 -35.76
CA TYR A 433 -8.05 -16.16 -34.44
C TYR A 433 -8.78 -14.80 -34.45
N ARG A 434 -8.28 -13.82 -35.22
CA ARG A 434 -8.85 -12.47 -35.30
C ARG A 434 -10.26 -12.42 -35.90
N GLN A 435 -10.61 -13.38 -36.75
CA GLN A 435 -11.90 -13.43 -37.45
C GLN A 435 -12.93 -14.26 -36.69
N ALA A 436 -12.49 -15.07 -35.74
CA ALA A 436 -13.33 -15.97 -34.96
C ALA A 436 -14.14 -15.21 -33.90
N GLY A 437 -15.34 -15.68 -33.59
CA GLY A 437 -16.15 -15.26 -32.46
C GLY A 437 -15.64 -15.87 -31.15
N GLU A 438 -16.18 -15.45 -30.00
CA GLU A 438 -15.68 -15.83 -28.66
C GLU A 438 -15.59 -17.36 -28.46
N GLU A 439 -16.65 -18.10 -28.77
CA GLU A 439 -16.69 -19.57 -28.64
C GLU A 439 -15.66 -20.26 -29.53
N GLU A 440 -15.52 -19.77 -30.76
CA GLU A 440 -14.54 -20.28 -31.72
C GLU A 440 -13.12 -19.93 -31.32
N GLN A 441 -12.87 -18.71 -30.75
CA GLN A 441 -11.59 -18.31 -30.21
C GLN A 441 -11.18 -19.21 -29.05
N ALA A 442 -12.10 -19.47 -28.11
CA ALA A 442 -11.86 -20.36 -27.00
C ALA A 442 -11.53 -21.80 -27.46
N GLN A 443 -12.21 -22.29 -28.48
CA GLN A 443 -11.96 -23.59 -29.06
C GLN A 443 -10.59 -23.65 -29.76
N LEU A 444 -10.26 -22.68 -30.63
CA LEU A 444 -8.96 -22.59 -31.30
C LEU A 444 -7.80 -22.56 -30.30
N LEU A 445 -7.96 -21.82 -29.21
CA LEU A 445 -6.98 -21.76 -28.13
C LEU A 445 -6.85 -23.10 -27.42
N ALA A 446 -7.96 -23.76 -27.11
CA ALA A 446 -7.92 -25.06 -26.42
C ALA A 446 -7.19 -26.12 -27.29
N GLU A 447 -7.44 -26.15 -28.59
CA GLU A 447 -6.75 -27.00 -29.57
C GLU A 447 -5.25 -26.65 -29.64
N ALA A 448 -4.91 -25.37 -29.79
CA ALA A 448 -3.53 -24.90 -29.87
C ALA A 448 -2.73 -25.14 -28.57
N ILE A 449 -3.38 -25.09 -27.39
CA ILE A 449 -2.79 -25.44 -26.12
C ILE A 449 -2.50 -26.94 -26.02
N ALA A 450 -3.42 -27.77 -26.50
CA ALA A 450 -3.28 -29.22 -26.50
C ALA A 450 -2.15 -29.71 -27.42
N GLU A 451 -1.80 -28.99 -28.49
CA GLU A 451 -0.64 -29.30 -29.35
C GLU A 451 0.72 -29.15 -28.65
N ASP A 452 0.79 -28.47 -27.53
CA ASP A 452 2.00 -28.21 -26.70
C ASP A 452 3.24 -27.74 -27.46
N ARG A 453 3.07 -26.97 -28.52
CA ARG A 453 4.20 -26.42 -29.29
C ARG A 453 4.88 -25.32 -28.51
N ARG A 454 6.21 -25.33 -28.51
CA ARG A 454 7.03 -24.26 -27.89
C ARG A 454 7.65 -23.35 -28.95
N GLY A 455 8.05 -22.15 -28.51
CA GLY A 455 8.72 -21.13 -29.34
C GLY A 455 7.76 -20.04 -29.84
N LEU A 456 8.22 -18.81 -29.82
CA LEU A 456 7.50 -17.64 -30.31
C LEU A 456 8.14 -17.20 -31.62
N ASP A 457 7.70 -17.80 -32.75
CA ASP A 457 8.35 -17.70 -34.07
C ASP A 457 8.22 -16.31 -34.72
N ARG A 458 7.24 -15.52 -34.27
CA ARG A 458 7.00 -14.16 -34.77
C ARG A 458 6.87 -13.20 -33.60
N ARG A 459 7.28 -11.96 -33.81
CA ARG A 459 7.11 -10.89 -32.82
C ARG A 459 6.48 -9.70 -33.52
N PRO A 460 5.21 -9.39 -33.23
CA PRO A 460 4.57 -8.18 -33.70
C PRO A 460 5.28 -6.96 -33.10
N GLU A 461 5.06 -5.79 -33.65
CA GLU A 461 5.50 -4.52 -33.08
C GLU A 461 4.60 -4.07 -31.94
N GLY A 462 5.04 -3.07 -31.17
CA GLY A 462 4.25 -2.46 -30.12
C GLY A 462 4.11 -3.31 -28.85
N ALA A 463 3.04 -3.09 -28.10
CA ALA A 463 2.79 -3.70 -26.80
C ALA A 463 2.69 -5.24 -26.85
N ALA A 464 2.09 -5.79 -27.90
CA ALA A 464 2.01 -7.24 -28.09
C ALA A 464 3.40 -7.88 -28.25
N GLY A 465 4.27 -7.28 -29.03
CA GLY A 465 5.66 -7.75 -29.19
C GLY A 465 6.47 -7.62 -27.91
N GLU A 466 6.26 -6.55 -27.16
CA GLU A 466 6.91 -6.39 -25.85
C GLU A 466 6.44 -7.43 -24.84
N LEU A 467 5.15 -7.76 -24.81
CA LEU A 467 4.64 -8.85 -23.98
C LEU A 467 5.37 -10.18 -24.26
N LEU A 468 5.61 -10.51 -25.53
CA LEU A 468 6.32 -11.75 -25.89
C LEU A 468 7.78 -11.72 -25.40
N ARG A 469 8.46 -10.56 -25.50
CA ARG A 469 9.82 -10.39 -24.94
C ARG A 469 9.83 -10.54 -23.42
N VAL A 470 8.80 -10.01 -22.74
CA VAL A 470 8.67 -10.17 -21.28
C VAL A 470 8.48 -11.63 -20.91
N LEU A 471 7.63 -12.38 -21.64
CA LEU A 471 7.42 -13.81 -21.36
C LEU A 471 8.69 -14.64 -21.54
N ASP A 472 9.51 -14.35 -22.56
CA ASP A 472 10.84 -14.96 -22.71
C ASP A 472 11.75 -14.61 -21.52
N THR A 473 11.77 -13.33 -21.13
CA THR A 473 12.56 -12.87 -19.97
C THR A 473 12.11 -13.57 -18.69
N VAL A 474 10.81 -13.77 -18.51
CA VAL A 474 10.25 -14.51 -17.37
C VAL A 474 10.71 -15.96 -17.39
N ALA A 475 10.70 -16.63 -18.54
CA ALA A 475 11.15 -18.02 -18.65
C ALA A 475 12.62 -18.14 -18.19
N ILE A 476 13.50 -17.26 -18.69
CA ILE A 476 14.91 -17.18 -18.31
C ILE A 476 15.07 -16.86 -16.81
N ALA A 477 14.32 -15.86 -16.32
CA ALA A 477 14.39 -15.44 -14.92
C ALA A 477 13.94 -16.54 -13.94
N ARG A 478 12.92 -17.32 -14.29
CA ARG A 478 12.45 -18.45 -13.47
C ARG A 478 13.47 -19.59 -13.40
N GLU A 479 14.24 -19.78 -14.46
CA GLU A 479 15.35 -20.73 -14.47
C GLU A 479 16.53 -20.20 -13.61
N ALA A 480 16.89 -18.92 -13.77
CA ALA A 480 18.05 -18.32 -13.10
C ALA A 480 17.84 -17.94 -11.62
N PHE A 481 16.62 -17.53 -11.25
CA PHE A 481 16.30 -17.01 -9.92
C PHE A 481 15.27 -17.88 -9.15
N GLY A 482 14.81 -18.93 -9.77
CA GLY A 482 13.76 -19.80 -9.23
C GLY A 482 12.34 -19.37 -9.57
N PRO A 483 11.37 -20.30 -9.55
CA PRO A 483 9.98 -20.04 -9.94
C PRO A 483 9.24 -19.03 -9.03
N ALA A 484 9.72 -18.85 -7.81
CA ALA A 484 9.12 -17.91 -6.85
C ALA A 484 9.41 -16.44 -7.17
N ALA A 485 10.42 -16.13 -7.99
CA ALA A 485 10.75 -14.75 -8.33
C ALA A 485 9.68 -14.07 -9.21
N VAL A 486 9.06 -14.84 -10.15
CA VAL A 486 7.95 -14.36 -11.00
C VAL A 486 6.91 -15.49 -11.08
N PRO A 487 5.99 -15.61 -10.11
CA PRO A 487 5.06 -16.74 -10.04
C PRO A 487 3.77 -16.57 -10.84
N VAL A 488 3.37 -15.32 -11.17
CA VAL A 488 2.00 -14.97 -11.54
C VAL A 488 1.97 -14.06 -12.75
N MET A 489 0.95 -14.25 -13.62
CA MET A 489 0.51 -13.28 -14.61
C MET A 489 -0.93 -12.86 -14.32
N VAL A 490 -1.13 -11.58 -14.04
CA VAL A 490 -2.45 -10.96 -13.89
C VAL A 490 -2.92 -10.45 -15.24
N ILE A 491 -4.13 -10.84 -15.62
CA ILE A 491 -4.78 -10.41 -16.87
C ILE A 491 -5.85 -9.41 -16.48
N SER A 492 -5.65 -8.13 -16.77
CA SER A 492 -6.62 -7.06 -16.49
C SER A 492 -7.69 -7.00 -17.58
N MET A 493 -8.87 -6.50 -17.23
CA MET A 493 -10.02 -6.35 -18.13
C MET A 493 -10.42 -7.69 -18.79
N VAL A 494 -10.58 -8.72 -17.97
CA VAL A 494 -11.11 -10.02 -18.44
C VAL A 494 -12.61 -9.94 -18.59
N HIS A 495 -13.10 -10.19 -19.81
CA HIS A 495 -14.51 -10.18 -20.17
C HIS A 495 -15.01 -11.58 -20.53
N ALA A 496 -14.13 -12.45 -21.02
CA ALA A 496 -14.50 -13.73 -21.61
C ALA A 496 -13.46 -14.85 -21.30
N PRO A 497 -13.83 -16.13 -21.44
CA PRO A 497 -12.92 -17.26 -21.27
C PRO A 497 -11.69 -17.21 -22.19
N SER A 498 -11.87 -16.74 -23.46
CA SER A 498 -10.78 -16.63 -24.43
C SER A 498 -9.64 -15.74 -23.93
N ASP A 499 -9.91 -14.70 -23.14
CA ASP A 499 -8.88 -13.81 -22.58
C ASP A 499 -7.86 -14.56 -21.71
N VAL A 500 -8.36 -15.49 -20.91
CA VAL A 500 -7.52 -16.30 -20.01
C VAL A 500 -6.83 -17.43 -20.75
N LEU A 501 -7.53 -18.09 -21.68
CA LEU A 501 -6.96 -19.14 -22.54
C LEU A 501 -5.85 -18.58 -23.45
N ALA A 502 -6.00 -17.36 -23.95
CA ALA A 502 -4.97 -16.66 -24.73
C ALA A 502 -3.68 -16.47 -23.91
N ALA A 503 -3.79 -16.03 -22.67
CA ALA A 503 -2.64 -15.90 -21.78
C ALA A 503 -2.03 -17.27 -21.44
N LEU A 504 -2.85 -18.32 -21.25
CA LEU A 504 -2.36 -19.68 -21.02
C LEU A 504 -1.55 -20.20 -22.21
N TRP A 505 -2.05 -19.98 -23.42
CA TRP A 505 -1.36 -20.38 -24.63
C TRP A 505 0.00 -19.68 -24.78
N LEU A 506 0.04 -18.33 -24.61
CA LEU A 506 1.27 -17.55 -24.74
C LEU A 506 2.31 -17.95 -23.68
N THR A 507 1.91 -18.11 -22.43
CA THR A 507 2.83 -18.48 -21.34
C THR A 507 3.41 -19.88 -21.52
N ARG A 508 2.61 -20.84 -22.02
CA ARG A 508 3.09 -22.19 -22.37
C ARG A 508 4.07 -22.14 -23.56
N ARG A 509 3.74 -21.40 -24.61
CA ARG A 509 4.61 -21.20 -25.79
C ARG A 509 5.95 -20.62 -25.43
N ALA A 510 5.98 -19.63 -24.54
CA ALA A 510 7.20 -19.02 -24.03
C ALA A 510 7.97 -19.91 -23.02
N GLY A 511 7.36 -20.97 -22.50
CA GLY A 511 7.94 -21.79 -21.43
C GLY A 511 7.91 -21.11 -20.06
N ALA A 512 7.18 -20.01 -19.91
CA ALA A 512 7.16 -19.18 -18.70
C ALA A 512 6.44 -19.84 -17.50
N ARG A 513 5.47 -20.77 -17.72
CA ARG A 513 4.74 -21.54 -16.71
C ARG A 513 4.26 -20.69 -15.53
N LEU A 514 3.50 -19.63 -15.80
CA LEU A 514 2.93 -18.73 -14.80
C LEU A 514 1.54 -19.18 -14.37
N ARG A 515 1.20 -18.99 -13.09
CA ARG A 515 -0.19 -19.03 -12.67
C ARG A 515 -0.93 -17.85 -13.26
N LEU A 516 -2.10 -18.09 -13.84
CA LEU A 516 -2.92 -17.06 -14.43
C LEU A 516 -3.93 -16.54 -13.41
N VAL A 517 -4.02 -15.22 -13.32
CA VAL A 517 -4.94 -14.53 -12.42
C VAL A 517 -5.84 -13.62 -13.24
N PRO A 518 -7.06 -14.07 -13.59
CA PRO A 518 -8.05 -13.20 -14.22
C PRO A 518 -8.46 -12.09 -13.25
N LEU A 519 -8.51 -10.86 -13.74
CA LEU A 519 -8.94 -9.68 -13.00
C LEU A 519 -10.26 -9.18 -13.60
N PHE A 520 -11.32 -9.19 -12.79
CA PHE A 520 -12.65 -8.66 -13.09
C PHE A 520 -12.79 -7.25 -12.48
N GLU A 521 -12.98 -6.23 -13.32
CA GLU A 521 -12.81 -4.84 -12.91
C GLU A 521 -14.09 -4.01 -12.98
N THR A 522 -14.94 -4.20 -13.98
CA THR A 522 -16.21 -3.48 -14.11
C THR A 522 -17.34 -4.20 -13.37
N LEU A 523 -18.47 -3.52 -13.20
CA LEU A 523 -19.66 -4.16 -12.62
C LEU A 523 -20.11 -5.37 -13.46
N ALA A 524 -20.15 -5.22 -14.78
CA ALA A 524 -20.54 -6.30 -15.70
C ALA A 524 -19.57 -7.49 -15.61
N ASP A 525 -18.27 -7.24 -15.49
CA ASP A 525 -17.26 -8.30 -15.31
C ASP A 525 -17.45 -9.05 -14.00
N LEU A 526 -17.72 -8.33 -12.90
CA LEU A 526 -17.99 -8.94 -11.59
C LEU A 526 -19.25 -9.82 -11.61
N GLU A 527 -20.31 -9.35 -12.26
CA GLU A 527 -21.55 -10.11 -12.44
C GLU A 527 -21.34 -11.35 -13.34
N GLY A 528 -20.52 -11.22 -14.39
CA GLY A 528 -20.19 -12.27 -15.34
C GLY A 528 -19.10 -13.24 -14.89
N ALA A 529 -18.29 -12.89 -13.88
CA ALA A 529 -17.14 -13.66 -13.44
C ALA A 529 -17.45 -15.15 -13.13
N PRO A 530 -18.56 -15.50 -12.44
CA PRO A 530 -18.90 -16.89 -12.20
C PRO A 530 -19.13 -17.69 -13.49
N ALA A 531 -19.77 -17.09 -14.50
CA ALA A 531 -20.03 -17.77 -15.78
C ALA A 531 -18.73 -17.98 -16.56
N THR A 532 -17.87 -16.97 -16.65
CA THR A 532 -16.54 -17.05 -17.26
C THR A 532 -15.70 -18.16 -16.62
N MET A 533 -15.64 -18.18 -15.30
CA MET A 533 -14.87 -19.19 -14.57
C MET A 533 -15.48 -20.61 -14.70
N ALA A 534 -16.82 -20.73 -14.77
CA ALA A 534 -17.48 -22.02 -15.02
C ALA A 534 -17.03 -22.64 -16.36
N THR A 535 -16.99 -21.84 -17.42
CA THR A 535 -16.52 -22.26 -18.75
C THR A 535 -15.04 -22.67 -18.70
N LEU A 536 -14.19 -21.87 -18.06
CA LEU A 536 -12.76 -22.19 -17.91
C LEU A 536 -12.55 -23.51 -17.15
N TYR A 537 -13.24 -23.73 -16.04
CA TYR A 537 -13.16 -24.97 -15.27
C TYR A 537 -13.68 -26.20 -16.02
N GLY A 538 -14.60 -25.98 -16.98
CA GLY A 538 -15.09 -27.02 -17.90
C GLY A 538 -14.14 -27.30 -19.06
N THR A 539 -13.15 -26.44 -19.33
CA THR A 539 -12.19 -26.59 -20.43
C THR A 539 -11.02 -27.48 -20.01
N PRO A 540 -10.82 -28.68 -20.65
CA PRO A 540 -9.85 -29.68 -20.17
C PRO A 540 -8.42 -29.12 -20.02
N VAL A 541 -7.92 -28.39 -21.01
CA VAL A 541 -6.54 -27.85 -20.99
C VAL A 541 -6.33 -26.82 -19.87
N TYR A 542 -7.38 -26.09 -19.48
CA TYR A 542 -7.33 -25.18 -18.34
C TYR A 542 -7.36 -25.95 -17.01
N ARG A 543 -8.22 -26.97 -16.92
CA ARG A 543 -8.31 -27.82 -15.74
C ARG A 543 -6.98 -28.55 -15.48
N ASP A 544 -6.30 -29.02 -16.54
CA ASP A 544 -4.98 -29.63 -16.45
C ASP A 544 -3.91 -28.64 -15.95
N SER A 545 -4.02 -27.36 -16.36
CA SER A 545 -3.14 -26.31 -15.84
C SER A 545 -3.33 -26.10 -14.34
N LEU A 546 -4.58 -26.13 -13.85
CA LEU A 546 -4.85 -26.00 -12.40
C LEU A 546 -4.33 -27.23 -11.62
N ARG A 547 -4.48 -28.44 -12.14
CA ARG A 547 -3.92 -29.65 -11.50
C ARG A 547 -2.40 -29.58 -11.37
N ALA A 548 -1.71 -29.05 -12.35
CA ALA A 548 -0.25 -28.85 -12.30
C ALA A 548 0.18 -27.85 -11.20
N GLU A 549 -0.73 -26.96 -10.78
CA GLU A 549 -0.53 -25.97 -9.70
C GLU A 549 -1.17 -26.40 -8.37
N GLY A 550 -1.59 -27.67 -8.24
CA GLY A 550 -2.19 -28.24 -7.02
C GLY A 550 -3.64 -27.83 -6.82
N ASP A 551 -4.41 -27.76 -7.91
CA ASP A 551 -5.84 -27.44 -7.94
C ASP A 551 -6.17 -26.07 -7.32
N ARG A 552 -5.26 -25.10 -7.48
CA ARG A 552 -5.42 -23.74 -6.95
C ARG A 552 -5.80 -22.77 -8.07
N GLN A 553 -6.81 -21.96 -7.80
CA GLN A 553 -7.21 -20.83 -8.62
C GLN A 553 -7.08 -19.52 -7.84
N THR A 554 -6.33 -18.56 -8.36
CA THR A 554 -6.33 -17.17 -7.87
C THR A 554 -7.18 -16.32 -8.82
N ILE A 555 -8.10 -15.50 -8.26
CA ILE A 555 -8.96 -14.57 -9.01
C ILE A 555 -8.80 -13.19 -8.39
N MET A 556 -8.52 -12.18 -9.21
CA MET A 556 -8.40 -10.81 -8.74
C MET A 556 -9.71 -10.05 -8.95
N LEU A 557 -10.06 -9.23 -7.96
CA LEU A 557 -11.26 -8.40 -7.94
C LEU A 557 -10.86 -6.92 -7.93
N GLY A 558 -11.41 -6.15 -8.88
CA GLY A 558 -11.10 -4.74 -9.06
C GLY A 558 -12.05 -3.84 -8.30
N TYR A 559 -11.55 -3.16 -7.29
CA TYR A 559 -12.31 -2.22 -6.45
C TYR A 559 -12.38 -0.81 -7.06
N SER A 560 -11.32 -0.38 -7.69
CA SER A 560 -11.18 1.01 -8.17
C SER A 560 -12.04 1.28 -9.40
N ASP A 561 -11.98 0.39 -10.38
CA ASP A 561 -12.70 0.56 -11.64
C ASP A 561 -14.20 0.27 -11.45
N SER A 562 -14.59 -0.75 -10.66
CA SER A 562 -15.99 -0.99 -10.30
C SER A 562 -16.60 0.17 -9.50
N GLY A 563 -15.85 0.75 -8.56
CA GLY A 563 -16.30 1.93 -7.79
C GLY A 563 -16.48 3.18 -8.66
N LYS A 564 -15.59 3.37 -9.64
CA LYS A 564 -15.72 4.45 -10.63
C LYS A 564 -16.92 4.22 -11.57
N ASP A 565 -17.16 2.99 -12.00
CA ASP A 565 -18.25 2.62 -12.93
C ASP A 565 -19.64 2.74 -12.29
N SER A 566 -19.81 2.27 -11.06
CA SER A 566 -21.13 2.06 -10.46
C SER A 566 -21.39 2.83 -9.15
N GLY A 567 -20.41 3.57 -8.64
CA GLY A 567 -20.48 4.20 -7.33
C GLY A 567 -20.13 3.25 -6.17
N PHE A 568 -19.92 3.81 -4.98
CA PHE A 568 -19.35 3.07 -3.84
C PHE A 568 -20.23 1.89 -3.38
N VAL A 569 -21.52 2.13 -3.08
CA VAL A 569 -22.42 1.11 -2.50
C VAL A 569 -22.63 -0.06 -3.47
N SER A 570 -22.89 0.25 -4.74
CA SER A 570 -23.10 -0.76 -5.79
C SER A 570 -21.84 -1.60 -6.02
N SER A 571 -20.68 -0.98 -6.11
CA SER A 571 -19.41 -1.68 -6.24
C SER A 571 -19.14 -2.65 -5.09
N GLN A 572 -19.34 -2.19 -3.83
CA GLN A 572 -19.12 -3.05 -2.65
C GLN A 572 -20.06 -4.26 -2.64
N TRP A 573 -21.33 -4.07 -3.04
CA TRP A 573 -22.28 -5.16 -3.13
C TRP A 573 -21.94 -6.15 -4.23
N ALA A 574 -21.62 -5.68 -5.43
CA ALA A 574 -21.22 -6.54 -6.55
C ALA A 574 -19.97 -7.36 -6.20
N LEU A 575 -18.96 -6.76 -5.57
CA LEU A 575 -17.78 -7.45 -5.07
C LEU A 575 -18.14 -8.54 -4.05
N HIS A 576 -19.06 -8.25 -3.12
CA HIS A 576 -19.51 -9.22 -2.12
C HIS A 576 -20.21 -10.43 -2.76
N VAL A 577 -21.13 -10.17 -3.69
CA VAL A 577 -21.86 -11.23 -4.41
C VAL A 577 -20.94 -12.05 -5.32
N ALA A 578 -20.00 -11.40 -6.02
CA ALA A 578 -19.03 -12.10 -6.86
C ALA A 578 -18.15 -13.06 -6.02
N GLN A 579 -17.62 -12.60 -4.88
CA GLN A 579 -16.83 -13.42 -3.96
C GLN A 579 -17.61 -14.65 -3.48
N GLU A 580 -18.85 -14.45 -3.06
CA GLU A 580 -19.71 -15.54 -2.58
C GLU A 580 -19.96 -16.60 -3.65
N ARG A 581 -20.31 -16.17 -4.87
CA ARG A 581 -20.59 -17.07 -6.00
C ARG A 581 -19.34 -17.82 -6.47
N LEU A 582 -18.21 -17.11 -6.58
CA LEU A 582 -16.93 -17.72 -6.96
C LEU A 582 -16.45 -18.74 -5.93
N ALA A 583 -16.62 -18.44 -4.64
CA ALA A 583 -16.26 -19.35 -3.56
C ALA A 583 -17.12 -20.63 -3.58
N ALA A 584 -18.44 -20.50 -3.74
CA ALA A 584 -19.34 -21.64 -3.86
C ALA A 584 -18.97 -22.51 -5.06
N GLN A 585 -18.71 -21.89 -6.21
CA GLN A 585 -18.34 -22.58 -7.44
C GLN A 585 -16.99 -23.33 -7.33
N ALA A 586 -16.00 -22.73 -6.67
CA ALA A 586 -14.71 -23.38 -6.45
C ALA A 586 -14.85 -24.59 -5.51
N ALA A 587 -15.64 -24.44 -4.44
CA ALA A 587 -15.93 -25.54 -3.50
C ALA A 587 -16.64 -26.73 -4.18
N GLU A 588 -17.62 -26.47 -5.05
CA GLU A 588 -18.29 -27.53 -5.84
C GLU A 588 -17.33 -28.35 -6.73
N ARG A 589 -16.18 -27.75 -7.10
CA ARG A 589 -15.17 -28.36 -8.00
C ARG A 589 -13.91 -28.78 -7.28
N GLU A 590 -13.93 -28.78 -5.97
CA GLU A 590 -12.78 -29.13 -5.10
C GLU A 590 -11.51 -28.34 -5.46
N LEU A 591 -11.69 -27.04 -5.78
CA LEU A 591 -10.59 -26.12 -6.06
C LEU A 591 -10.28 -25.27 -4.84
N GLU A 592 -8.99 -25.07 -4.57
CA GLU A 592 -8.52 -24.09 -3.59
C GLU A 592 -8.59 -22.68 -4.21
N LEU A 593 -9.58 -21.88 -3.79
CA LEU A 593 -9.74 -20.51 -4.24
C LEU A 593 -8.89 -19.56 -3.39
N GLU A 594 -8.12 -18.72 -4.06
CA GLU A 594 -7.44 -17.57 -3.47
C GLU A 594 -7.98 -16.28 -4.10
N LEU A 595 -8.63 -15.45 -3.31
CA LEU A 595 -9.08 -14.14 -3.80
C LEU A 595 -7.98 -13.10 -3.63
N PHE A 596 -7.71 -12.39 -4.73
CA PHE A 596 -6.75 -11.30 -4.78
C PHE A 596 -7.50 -9.96 -4.81
N HIS A 597 -7.44 -9.24 -3.70
CA HIS A 597 -8.18 -7.99 -3.53
C HIS A 597 -7.36 -6.81 -4.04
N GLY A 598 -7.77 -6.25 -5.18
CA GLY A 598 -7.20 -5.03 -5.77
C GLY A 598 -7.65 -3.76 -5.06
N ARG A 599 -7.37 -3.66 -3.75
CA ARG A 599 -7.83 -2.56 -2.91
C ARG A 599 -6.94 -1.33 -3.06
N GLY A 600 -7.56 -0.13 -3.11
CA GLY A 600 -6.87 1.15 -3.05
C GLY A 600 -6.85 1.76 -1.65
N GLY A 601 -6.32 2.99 -1.52
CA GLY A 601 -6.22 3.68 -0.24
C GLY A 601 -7.50 4.39 0.19
N SER A 602 -8.30 4.92 -0.75
CA SER A 602 -9.56 5.62 -0.48
C SER A 602 -10.74 4.65 -0.35
N PRO A 603 -11.83 5.03 0.37
CA PRO A 603 -13.03 4.19 0.49
C PRO A 603 -13.63 3.76 -0.85
N SER A 604 -13.74 4.66 -1.82
CA SER A 604 -14.24 4.36 -3.17
C SER A 604 -13.40 3.35 -3.96
N ARG A 605 -12.18 3.09 -3.51
CA ARG A 605 -11.25 2.10 -4.08
C ARG A 605 -11.03 0.90 -3.15
N GLY A 606 -11.94 0.67 -2.20
CA GLY A 606 -11.84 -0.40 -1.22
C GLY A 606 -10.92 -0.12 -0.04
N GLY A 607 -10.43 1.12 0.10
CA GLY A 607 -9.63 1.56 1.25
C GLY A 607 -10.44 1.60 2.55
N GLY A 608 -9.76 1.82 3.66
CA GLY A 608 -10.35 1.86 4.99
C GLY A 608 -9.64 0.93 5.98
N ARG A 609 -10.33 0.57 7.06
CA ARG A 609 -9.79 -0.31 8.10
C ARG A 609 -9.66 -1.74 7.57
N THR A 610 -8.45 -2.17 7.23
CA THR A 610 -8.18 -3.49 6.62
C THR A 610 -8.75 -4.64 7.44
N HIS A 611 -8.59 -4.60 8.76
CA HIS A 611 -9.13 -5.63 9.66
C HIS A 611 -10.66 -5.79 9.50
N ARG A 612 -11.42 -4.68 9.56
CA ARG A 612 -12.89 -4.71 9.36
C ARG A 612 -13.28 -5.22 7.97
N ALA A 613 -12.55 -4.80 6.94
CA ALA A 613 -12.85 -5.20 5.58
C ALA A 613 -12.57 -6.69 5.30
N ILE A 614 -11.58 -7.29 5.97
CA ILE A 614 -11.34 -8.75 5.90
C ILE A 614 -12.46 -9.50 6.62
N LEU A 615 -12.90 -9.02 7.80
CA LEU A 615 -14.02 -9.63 8.53
C LEU A 615 -15.38 -9.46 7.82
N ALA A 616 -15.48 -8.51 6.91
CA ALA A 616 -16.69 -8.24 6.12
C ALA A 616 -16.84 -9.13 4.87
N GLN A 617 -15.87 -9.98 4.58
CA GLN A 617 -15.94 -10.88 3.42
C GLN A 617 -17.03 -11.94 3.58
N PRO A 618 -17.66 -12.38 2.49
CA PRO A 618 -18.73 -13.36 2.56
C PRO A 618 -18.23 -14.72 3.05
N ARG A 619 -19.17 -15.46 3.63
CA ARG A 619 -18.91 -16.83 4.11
C ARG A 619 -18.29 -17.69 3.01
N GLY A 620 -17.24 -18.44 3.36
CA GLY A 620 -16.58 -19.39 2.45
C GLY A 620 -15.61 -18.76 1.44
N SER A 621 -15.55 -17.42 1.34
CA SER A 621 -14.63 -16.76 0.42
C SER A 621 -13.19 -16.69 0.92
N LEU A 622 -12.97 -16.97 2.20
CA LEU A 622 -11.67 -16.95 2.85
C LEU A 622 -11.41 -18.24 3.62
N SER A 623 -10.43 -19.01 3.18
CA SER A 623 -10.01 -20.30 3.75
C SER A 623 -8.58 -20.26 4.33
N GLY A 624 -8.22 -19.16 5.00
CA GLY A 624 -6.86 -18.92 5.51
C GLY A 624 -5.95 -18.24 4.50
N ARG A 625 -6.35 -18.13 3.24
CA ARG A 625 -5.55 -17.53 2.16
C ARG A 625 -6.15 -16.23 1.66
N ILE A 626 -5.31 -15.24 1.52
CA ILE A 626 -5.70 -13.95 0.94
C ILE A 626 -4.50 -13.28 0.27
N ARG A 627 -4.76 -12.64 -0.85
CA ARG A 627 -3.81 -11.76 -1.52
C ARG A 627 -4.38 -10.35 -1.60
N ILE A 628 -3.60 -9.34 -1.19
CA ILE A 628 -4.09 -7.95 -1.09
C ILE A 628 -3.05 -7.02 -1.69
N THR A 629 -3.49 -6.06 -2.53
CA THR A 629 -2.62 -4.94 -2.92
C THR A 629 -2.48 -3.95 -1.76
N GLU A 630 -1.23 -3.57 -1.48
CA GLU A 630 -0.88 -2.42 -0.65
C GLU A 630 -0.51 -1.26 -1.58
N GLN A 631 -1.41 -0.30 -1.67
CA GLN A 631 -1.23 0.86 -2.54
C GLN A 631 -0.16 1.80 -1.99
N GLY A 632 0.63 2.41 -2.87
CA GLY A 632 1.75 3.27 -2.51
C GLY A 632 1.42 4.33 -1.47
N GLU A 633 0.21 4.94 -1.55
CA GLU A 633 -0.25 5.96 -0.58
C GLU A 633 -0.42 5.43 0.85
N THR A 634 -0.56 4.13 1.04
CA THR A 634 -0.70 3.52 2.37
C THR A 634 0.59 2.90 2.89
N VAL A 635 1.53 2.61 2.01
CA VAL A 635 2.76 1.87 2.32
C VAL A 635 3.63 2.62 3.34
N SER A 636 3.87 3.92 3.15
CA SER A 636 4.65 4.71 4.10
C SER A 636 4.00 4.80 5.48
N ALA A 637 2.69 5.01 5.56
CA ALA A 637 1.97 5.11 6.83
C ALA A 637 1.86 3.76 7.59
N ARG A 638 2.02 2.63 6.89
CA ARG A 638 1.93 1.28 7.47
C ARG A 638 3.29 0.67 7.75
N TYR A 639 4.25 0.92 6.87
CA TYR A 639 5.55 0.24 6.84
C TYR A 639 6.74 1.20 6.91
N GLY A 640 6.51 2.49 7.14
CA GLY A 640 7.59 3.48 7.32
C GLY A 640 8.36 3.32 8.62
N ASP A 641 7.74 2.79 9.67
CA ASP A 641 8.36 2.51 10.97
C ASP A 641 8.24 1.01 11.29
N PRO A 642 9.28 0.34 11.85
CA PRO A 642 9.25 -1.09 12.15
C PRO A 642 8.14 -1.51 13.13
N GLU A 643 7.85 -0.73 14.16
CA GLU A 643 6.80 -1.05 15.13
C GLU A 643 5.40 -0.87 14.55
N LEU A 644 5.20 0.13 13.68
CA LEU A 644 3.97 0.29 12.91
C LEU A 644 3.79 -0.83 11.89
N ALA A 645 4.88 -1.29 11.27
CA ALA A 645 4.84 -2.43 10.37
C ALA A 645 4.41 -3.71 11.09
N VAL A 646 5.00 -4.02 12.25
CA VAL A 646 4.58 -5.16 13.08
C VAL A 646 3.09 -5.07 13.41
N ARG A 647 2.61 -3.88 13.82
CA ARG A 647 1.17 -3.69 14.14
C ARG A 647 0.26 -3.86 12.92
N SER A 648 0.65 -3.36 11.77
CA SER A 648 -0.14 -3.47 10.54
C SER A 648 -0.23 -4.91 10.05
N LEU A 649 0.89 -5.65 10.13
CA LEU A 649 0.95 -7.08 9.81
C LEU A 649 0.13 -7.92 10.80
N GLU A 650 0.25 -7.63 12.10
CA GLU A 650 -0.53 -8.26 13.17
C GLU A 650 -2.03 -8.13 12.91
N GLN A 651 -2.52 -6.92 12.63
CA GLN A 651 -3.93 -6.65 12.33
C GLN A 651 -4.43 -7.44 11.10
N THR A 652 -3.60 -7.56 10.08
CA THR A 652 -3.97 -8.32 8.87
C THR A 652 -4.04 -9.82 9.18
N LEU A 653 -3.03 -10.38 9.84
CA LEU A 653 -3.00 -11.80 10.22
C LEU A 653 -4.14 -12.16 11.16
N SER A 654 -4.41 -11.33 12.18
CA SER A 654 -5.51 -11.55 13.12
C SER A 654 -6.88 -11.56 12.43
N ALA A 655 -7.09 -10.64 11.48
CA ALA A 655 -8.33 -10.59 10.71
C ALA A 655 -8.54 -11.83 9.85
N VAL A 656 -7.48 -12.30 9.15
CA VAL A 656 -7.55 -13.49 8.32
C VAL A 656 -7.83 -14.74 9.16
N LEU A 657 -7.17 -14.90 10.30
CA LEU A 657 -7.43 -15.99 11.23
C LEU A 657 -8.87 -15.99 11.73
N LEU A 658 -9.39 -14.84 12.14
CA LEU A 658 -10.77 -14.71 12.62
C LEU A 658 -11.79 -14.97 11.50
N ALA A 659 -11.60 -14.39 10.32
CA ALA A 659 -12.53 -14.53 9.20
C ALA A 659 -12.58 -15.96 8.66
N SER A 660 -11.45 -16.68 8.70
CA SER A 660 -11.34 -18.04 8.18
C SER A 660 -11.80 -19.12 9.15
N ALA A 661 -11.54 -18.95 10.46
CA ALA A 661 -11.76 -19.99 11.46
C ALA A 661 -13.08 -19.83 12.24
N ARG A 662 -13.76 -18.67 12.14
CA ARG A 662 -15.06 -18.47 12.78
C ARG A 662 -16.20 -18.80 11.84
N GLU A 663 -17.17 -19.51 12.35
CA GLU A 663 -18.40 -19.75 11.60
C GLU A 663 -19.19 -18.44 11.46
N GLN A 664 -19.51 -18.07 10.23
CA GLN A 664 -20.38 -16.93 9.94
C GLN A 664 -21.82 -17.43 9.72
N PRO A 665 -22.82 -16.82 10.37
CA PRO A 665 -24.19 -17.17 10.11
C PRO A 665 -24.60 -16.81 8.67
N PRO A 666 -25.57 -17.50 8.09
CA PRO A 666 -26.11 -17.14 6.78
C PRO A 666 -26.74 -15.75 6.82
N VAL A 667 -26.59 -14.99 5.75
CA VAL A 667 -27.17 -13.65 5.63
C VAL A 667 -28.69 -13.79 5.45
N PRO A 668 -29.52 -13.13 6.29
CA PRO A 668 -30.98 -13.15 6.14
C PRO A 668 -31.42 -12.63 4.76
N GLY A 669 -32.45 -13.27 4.17
CA GLY A 669 -32.96 -12.88 2.85
C GLY A 669 -33.42 -11.42 2.78
N ALA A 670 -34.01 -10.89 3.87
CA ALA A 670 -34.41 -9.49 3.96
C ALA A 670 -33.22 -8.51 3.88
N TRP A 671 -32.07 -8.84 4.50
CA TRP A 671 -30.87 -8.01 4.42
C TRP A 671 -30.28 -8.01 3.02
N ARG A 672 -30.31 -9.18 2.38
CA ARG A 672 -29.84 -9.31 0.97
C ARG A 672 -30.73 -8.49 0.03
N ALA A 673 -32.05 -8.60 0.16
CA ALA A 673 -32.99 -7.84 -0.66
C ALA A 673 -32.84 -6.32 -0.46
N GLU A 674 -32.59 -5.87 0.77
CA GLU A 674 -32.34 -4.46 1.06
C GLU A 674 -31.02 -3.98 0.45
N MET A 675 -29.96 -4.78 0.51
CA MET A 675 -28.68 -4.43 -0.15
C MET A 675 -28.81 -4.37 -1.68
N GLU A 676 -29.56 -5.30 -2.28
CA GLU A 676 -29.84 -5.27 -3.72
C GLU A 676 -30.54 -3.97 -4.12
N ARG A 677 -31.65 -3.64 -3.41
CA ARG A 677 -32.37 -2.38 -3.63
C ARG A 677 -31.47 -1.15 -3.48
N MET A 678 -30.65 -1.10 -2.40
CA MET A 678 -29.72 0.01 -2.18
C MET A 678 -28.65 0.10 -3.27
N SER A 679 -28.12 -1.04 -3.72
CA SER A 679 -27.14 -1.13 -4.80
C SER A 679 -27.68 -0.58 -6.12
N GLU A 680 -28.86 -1.05 -6.53
CA GLU A 680 -29.53 -0.58 -7.76
C GLU A 680 -29.82 0.92 -7.69
N ARG A 681 -30.38 1.36 -6.58
CA ARG A 681 -30.73 2.79 -6.38
C ARG A 681 -29.51 3.69 -6.38
N SER A 682 -28.46 3.31 -5.65
CA SER A 682 -27.19 4.06 -5.58
C SER A 682 -26.55 4.16 -6.96
N ARG A 683 -26.51 3.06 -7.70
CA ARG A 683 -26.00 3.03 -9.07
C ARG A 683 -26.76 3.97 -9.99
N ALA A 684 -28.09 3.92 -9.96
CA ALA A 684 -28.92 4.78 -10.80
C ALA A 684 -28.64 6.27 -10.53
N ILE A 685 -28.56 6.68 -9.28
CA ILE A 685 -28.29 8.06 -8.88
C ILE A 685 -26.86 8.48 -9.31
N TYR A 686 -25.88 7.63 -9.06
CA TYR A 686 -24.48 7.91 -9.42
C TYR A 686 -24.31 8.04 -10.94
N ARG A 687 -24.86 7.11 -11.72
CA ARG A 687 -24.72 7.14 -13.18
C ARG A 687 -25.49 8.32 -13.82
N ALA A 688 -26.67 8.65 -13.30
CA ALA A 688 -27.45 9.81 -13.74
C ALA A 688 -26.68 11.14 -13.58
N LEU A 689 -25.76 11.22 -12.61
CA LEU A 689 -24.90 12.40 -12.48
C LEU A 689 -23.65 12.29 -13.35
N VAL A 690 -22.90 11.18 -13.22
CA VAL A 690 -21.52 11.08 -13.70
C VAL A 690 -21.45 10.73 -15.19
N TYR A 691 -22.36 9.91 -15.70
CA TYR A 691 -22.30 9.34 -17.05
C TYR A 691 -23.44 9.77 -17.98
N GLU A 692 -24.62 10.01 -17.45
CA GLU A 692 -25.80 10.31 -18.25
C GLU A 692 -26.02 11.82 -18.47
N ASP A 693 -25.43 12.66 -17.64
CA ASP A 693 -25.49 14.12 -17.77
C ASP A 693 -24.32 14.61 -18.64
N PRO A 694 -24.58 15.12 -19.87
CA PRO A 694 -23.52 15.49 -20.82
C PRO A 694 -22.65 16.66 -20.37
N ASP A 695 -23.14 17.51 -19.46
CA ASP A 695 -22.41 18.68 -18.94
C ASP A 695 -21.56 18.36 -17.71
N PHE A 696 -21.77 17.19 -17.09
CA PHE A 696 -21.02 16.83 -15.89
C PHE A 696 -19.50 16.76 -16.09
N PRO A 697 -18.95 16.23 -17.20
CA PRO A 697 -17.50 16.25 -17.42
C PRO A 697 -16.91 17.67 -17.42
N ARG A 698 -17.67 18.66 -17.89
CA ARG A 698 -17.26 20.08 -17.91
C ARG A 698 -17.30 20.67 -16.49
N PHE A 699 -18.38 20.40 -15.72
CA PHE A 699 -18.45 20.77 -14.32
C PHE A 699 -17.29 20.17 -13.52
N PHE A 700 -17.03 18.87 -13.69
CA PHE A 700 -15.93 18.16 -13.04
C PHE A 700 -14.56 18.77 -13.36
N ALA A 701 -14.30 19.09 -14.63
CA ALA A 701 -13.03 19.71 -15.03
C ALA A 701 -12.84 21.10 -14.40
N GLN A 702 -13.92 21.83 -14.19
CA GLN A 702 -13.87 23.19 -13.62
C GLN A 702 -13.78 23.17 -12.08
N VAL A 703 -14.54 22.29 -11.42
CA VAL A 703 -14.63 22.23 -9.95
C VAL A 703 -13.47 21.47 -9.30
N THR A 704 -12.62 20.83 -10.10
CA THR A 704 -11.47 20.07 -9.61
C THR A 704 -10.21 20.43 -10.37
N PRO A 705 -9.01 20.18 -9.84
CA PRO A 705 -7.75 20.39 -10.55
C PRO A 705 -7.38 19.20 -11.47
N ILE A 706 -8.34 18.52 -12.11
CA ILE A 706 -8.07 17.31 -12.91
C ILE A 706 -7.14 17.58 -14.10
N GLU A 707 -7.26 18.72 -14.75
CA GLU A 707 -6.42 19.08 -15.89
C GLU A 707 -4.99 19.33 -15.44
N GLU A 708 -4.82 20.06 -14.36
CA GLU A 708 -3.54 20.33 -13.73
C GLU A 708 -2.90 19.06 -13.18
N LEU A 709 -3.68 18.14 -12.58
CA LEU A 709 -3.22 16.83 -12.15
C LEU A 709 -2.71 15.97 -13.31
N THR A 710 -3.35 16.04 -14.47
CA THR A 710 -2.89 15.28 -15.65
C THR A 710 -1.61 15.83 -16.27
N ALA A 711 -1.35 17.11 -16.08
CA ALA A 711 -0.11 17.77 -16.51
C ALA A 711 1.06 17.55 -15.54
N LEU A 712 0.79 17.03 -14.35
CA LEU A 712 1.80 16.75 -13.32
C LEU A 712 2.67 15.53 -13.63
N ASN A 713 3.96 15.67 -13.35
CA ASN A 713 4.92 14.56 -13.36
C ASN A 713 4.94 13.82 -12.01
N ILE A 714 3.75 13.45 -11.47
CA ILE A 714 3.64 12.87 -10.14
C ILE A 714 4.07 11.39 -10.12
N GLY A 715 3.83 10.64 -11.20
CA GLY A 715 4.19 9.24 -11.32
C GLY A 715 4.70 8.87 -12.71
N SER A 716 5.22 7.66 -12.85
CA SER A 716 5.72 7.15 -14.13
C SER A 716 4.58 6.81 -15.12
N ARG A 717 3.36 6.52 -14.62
CA ARG A 717 2.21 6.03 -15.38
C ARG A 717 1.32 7.16 -15.92
N PRO A 718 0.83 7.10 -17.18
CA PRO A 718 -0.13 8.07 -17.74
C PRO A 718 -1.46 8.11 -16.95
N SER A 719 -2.06 9.29 -16.82
CA SER A 719 -3.33 9.50 -16.09
C SER A 719 -4.59 9.08 -16.86
N LYS A 720 -4.53 9.01 -18.20
CA LYS A 720 -5.63 8.60 -19.10
C LYS A 720 -5.26 7.33 -19.86
N ARG A 721 -6.26 6.47 -20.13
CA ARG A 721 -6.13 5.27 -20.99
C ARG A 721 -6.25 5.62 -22.48
N SER A 722 -7.10 6.60 -22.80
CA SER A 722 -7.38 7.06 -24.18
C SER A 722 -7.88 8.50 -24.20
N ALA A 723 -8.13 9.05 -25.37
CA ALA A 723 -8.87 10.31 -25.50
C ALA A 723 -10.36 10.07 -25.17
N GLY A 724 -10.98 10.91 -24.35
CA GLY A 724 -12.39 10.80 -23.95
C GLY A 724 -12.72 11.53 -22.64
N GLY A 725 -13.96 11.38 -22.18
CA GLY A 725 -14.52 11.95 -20.96
C GLY A 725 -14.08 11.23 -19.67
N VAL A 726 -15.02 11.12 -18.70
CA VAL A 726 -14.78 10.46 -17.42
C VAL A 726 -14.42 8.98 -17.63
N GLU A 727 -14.98 8.30 -18.64
CA GLU A 727 -14.71 6.89 -18.97
C GLU A 727 -13.22 6.65 -19.23
N ALA A 728 -12.56 7.56 -19.95
CA ALA A 728 -11.15 7.42 -20.33
C ALA A 728 -10.18 7.66 -19.15
N LEU A 729 -10.63 8.32 -18.08
CA LEU A 729 -9.82 8.54 -16.88
C LEU A 729 -9.56 7.23 -16.14
N ARG A 730 -8.35 7.08 -15.60
CA ARG A 730 -8.07 6.04 -14.61
C ARG A 730 -8.75 6.37 -13.28
N ALA A 731 -9.08 5.37 -12.49
CA ALA A 731 -9.79 5.54 -11.22
C ALA A 731 -9.01 6.39 -10.20
N ILE A 732 -7.66 6.31 -10.18
CA ILE A 732 -6.82 7.08 -9.25
C ILE A 732 -6.94 8.59 -9.51
N PRO A 733 -6.67 9.13 -10.72
CA PRO A 733 -6.86 10.55 -11.02
C PRO A 733 -8.30 11.03 -10.75
N TRP A 734 -9.31 10.20 -11.07
CA TRP A 734 -10.71 10.50 -10.78
C TRP A 734 -10.96 10.77 -9.29
N VAL A 735 -10.57 9.84 -8.43
CA VAL A 735 -10.76 9.96 -6.99
C VAL A 735 -9.89 11.07 -6.40
N PHE A 736 -8.65 11.21 -6.89
CA PHE A 736 -7.71 12.19 -6.38
C PHE A 736 -8.15 13.63 -6.67
N ALA A 737 -8.70 13.90 -7.86
CA ALA A 737 -9.24 15.21 -8.19
C ALA A 737 -10.35 15.66 -7.23
N TRP A 738 -11.28 14.77 -6.89
CA TRP A 738 -12.33 15.02 -5.91
C TRP A 738 -11.81 15.15 -4.47
N THR A 739 -10.71 14.50 -4.16
CA THR A 739 -10.03 14.68 -2.87
C THR A 739 -9.45 16.08 -2.74
N GLN A 740 -8.88 16.63 -3.82
CA GLN A 740 -8.30 17.97 -3.83
C GLN A 740 -9.35 19.04 -3.55
N SER A 741 -10.51 18.97 -4.18
CA SER A 741 -11.62 19.90 -3.92
C SER A 741 -12.40 19.63 -2.62
N ARG A 742 -11.94 18.69 -1.78
CA ARG A 742 -12.57 18.32 -0.49
C ARG A 742 -13.99 17.77 -0.59
N VAL A 743 -14.51 17.48 -1.78
CA VAL A 743 -15.86 16.92 -1.98
C VAL A 743 -15.89 15.41 -1.78
N LEU A 744 -14.84 14.69 -2.19
CA LEU A 744 -14.72 13.21 -2.11
C LEU A 744 -15.93 12.47 -2.73
N LEU A 745 -16.58 13.05 -3.73
CA LEU A 745 -17.84 12.60 -4.33
C LEU A 745 -17.89 11.09 -4.63
N PRO A 746 -16.86 10.44 -5.20
CA PRO A 746 -16.91 9.01 -5.52
C PRO A 746 -17.09 8.08 -4.32
N SER A 747 -16.83 8.56 -3.11
CA SER A 747 -16.84 7.74 -1.90
C SER A 747 -18.18 7.68 -1.17
N TRP A 748 -19.16 8.51 -1.56
CA TRP A 748 -20.45 8.61 -0.86
C TRP A 748 -21.63 8.97 -1.76
N TYR A 749 -21.44 9.55 -2.95
CA TYR A 749 -22.57 10.00 -3.78
C TYR A 749 -23.40 8.82 -4.28
N GLY A 750 -24.72 8.96 -4.14
CA GLY A 750 -25.70 7.91 -4.42
C GLY A 750 -26.06 7.04 -3.20
N ALA A 751 -25.34 7.16 -2.09
CA ALA A 751 -25.64 6.42 -0.88
C ALA A 751 -26.82 7.04 -0.06
N GLY A 752 -27.03 8.37 -0.13
CA GLY A 752 -27.99 9.10 0.67
C GLY A 752 -29.43 8.69 0.40
N ALA A 753 -29.87 8.89 -0.82
CA ALA A 753 -31.23 8.49 -1.22
C ALA A 753 -31.40 6.96 -1.15
N ALA A 754 -30.37 6.18 -1.51
CA ALA A 754 -30.42 4.72 -1.42
C ALA A 754 -30.67 4.23 0.02
N LEU A 755 -29.99 4.82 1.01
CA LEU A 755 -30.21 4.53 2.43
C LEU A 755 -31.56 5.08 2.93
N ALA A 756 -31.90 6.32 2.57
CA ALA A 756 -33.08 7.01 3.08
C ALA A 756 -34.41 6.37 2.66
N GLU A 757 -34.49 5.79 1.46
CA GLU A 757 -35.67 5.10 0.95
C GLU A 757 -35.93 3.73 1.60
N GLY A 758 -34.97 3.18 2.35
CA GLY A 758 -35.06 1.87 2.99
C GLY A 758 -35.65 1.93 4.42
N PRO A 759 -36.09 0.76 4.96
CA PRO A 759 -36.63 0.67 6.32
C PRO A 759 -35.54 0.89 7.37
N LEU A 760 -35.63 1.93 8.18
CA LEU A 760 -34.63 2.30 9.18
C LEU A 760 -34.34 1.18 10.18
N GLU A 761 -35.37 0.52 10.70
CA GLU A 761 -35.19 -0.55 11.71
C GLU A 761 -34.47 -1.77 11.14
N LEU A 762 -34.72 -2.12 9.87
CA LEU A 762 -33.96 -3.18 9.20
C LEU A 762 -32.48 -2.80 9.02
N GLN A 763 -32.22 -1.56 8.62
CA GLN A 763 -30.84 -1.06 8.46
C GLN A 763 -30.10 -0.98 9.80
N ARG A 764 -30.80 -0.65 10.90
CA ARG A 764 -30.25 -0.72 12.27
C ARG A 764 -29.88 -2.15 12.67
N GLU A 765 -30.77 -3.12 12.36
CA GLU A 765 -30.49 -4.53 12.59
C GLU A 765 -29.26 -5.00 11.79
N MET A 766 -29.17 -4.63 10.50
CA MET A 766 -28.02 -4.90 9.65
C MET A 766 -26.73 -4.29 10.23
N ALA A 767 -26.77 -3.03 10.67
CA ALA A 767 -25.64 -2.32 11.28
C ALA A 767 -25.18 -3.00 12.58
N ALA A 768 -26.11 -3.53 13.38
CA ALA A 768 -25.78 -4.20 14.63
C ALA A 768 -25.14 -5.60 14.42
N ARG A 769 -25.50 -6.31 13.35
CA ARG A 769 -25.25 -7.77 13.25
C ARG A 769 -24.48 -8.20 12.00
N TRP A 770 -24.37 -7.38 10.94
CA TRP A 770 -23.76 -7.77 9.70
C TRP A 770 -22.43 -7.03 9.44
N PRO A 771 -21.28 -7.70 9.55
CA PRO A 771 -19.95 -7.08 9.38
C PRO A 771 -19.78 -6.38 8.02
N PHE A 772 -20.41 -6.88 6.96
CA PHE A 772 -20.38 -6.26 5.65
C PHE A 772 -21.03 -4.87 5.67
N PHE A 773 -22.24 -4.77 6.20
CA PHE A 773 -22.94 -3.49 6.28
C PHE A 773 -22.24 -2.50 7.25
N GLN A 774 -21.68 -3.00 8.35
CA GLN A 774 -20.82 -2.21 9.25
C GLN A 774 -19.59 -1.63 8.53
N SER A 775 -18.99 -2.40 7.62
CA SER A 775 -17.83 -1.94 6.82
C SER A 775 -18.23 -0.83 5.85
N ILE A 776 -19.41 -0.93 5.21
CA ILE A 776 -19.96 0.12 4.35
C ILE A 776 -20.17 1.40 5.15
N LEU A 777 -20.90 1.34 6.28
CA LEU A 777 -21.15 2.51 7.13
C LEU A 777 -19.86 3.16 7.62
N SER A 778 -18.90 2.37 8.12
CA SER A 778 -17.61 2.89 8.58
C SER A 778 -16.81 3.57 7.46
N SER A 779 -16.92 3.10 6.23
CA SER A 779 -16.26 3.71 5.06
C SER A 779 -16.96 5.01 4.66
N LEU A 780 -18.30 5.04 4.70
CA LEU A 780 -19.07 6.26 4.47
C LEU A 780 -18.75 7.32 5.53
N GLU A 781 -18.77 6.97 6.82
CA GLU A 781 -18.43 7.90 7.91
C GLU A 781 -17.04 8.52 7.73
N MET A 782 -16.04 7.69 7.35
CA MET A 782 -14.68 8.17 7.10
C MET A 782 -14.62 9.12 5.91
N ALA A 783 -15.33 8.82 4.82
CA ALA A 783 -15.37 9.67 3.63
C ALA A 783 -16.07 10.99 3.92
N LEU A 784 -17.24 10.94 4.57
CA LEU A 784 -18.03 12.12 4.92
C LEU A 784 -17.30 13.03 5.90
N TYR A 785 -16.60 12.47 6.89
CA TYR A 785 -15.82 13.26 7.85
C TYR A 785 -14.63 13.98 7.22
N LYS A 786 -14.02 13.41 6.17
CA LYS A 786 -12.96 14.04 5.39
C LYS A 786 -13.46 15.04 4.36
N ALA A 787 -14.70 14.84 3.88
CA ALA A 787 -15.36 15.75 2.96
C ALA A 787 -15.69 17.07 3.68
N ASP A 788 -15.60 18.16 2.93
CA ASP A 788 -15.89 19.49 3.42
C ASP A 788 -16.53 20.32 2.29
N LEU A 789 -17.85 20.35 2.30
CA LEU A 789 -18.58 21.06 1.25
C LEU A 789 -18.41 22.58 1.34
N GLY A 790 -18.14 23.14 2.52
CA GLY A 790 -17.82 24.56 2.67
C GLY A 790 -16.52 24.95 1.95
N VAL A 791 -15.50 24.09 2.05
CA VAL A 791 -14.30 24.24 1.25
C VAL A 791 -14.59 23.95 -0.23
N GLY A 792 -15.38 22.91 -0.54
CA GLY A 792 -15.78 22.56 -1.91
C GLY A 792 -16.50 23.68 -2.63
N GLU A 793 -17.34 24.43 -1.94
CA GLU A 793 -18.07 25.59 -2.45
C GLU A 793 -17.11 26.69 -2.98
N ARG A 794 -15.89 26.80 -2.40
CA ARG A 794 -14.89 27.76 -2.88
C ARG A 794 -14.44 27.48 -4.31
N TYR A 795 -14.42 26.23 -4.72
CA TYR A 795 -14.06 25.83 -6.08
C TYR A 795 -15.13 26.21 -7.11
N LEU A 796 -16.37 26.53 -6.67
CA LEU A 796 -17.43 27.03 -7.57
C LEU A 796 -17.09 28.40 -8.19
N ARG A 797 -16.16 29.16 -7.60
CA ARG A 797 -15.61 30.39 -8.24
C ARG A 797 -14.95 30.12 -9.59
N LEU A 798 -14.53 28.86 -9.83
CA LEU A 798 -13.87 28.42 -11.05
C LEU A 798 -14.85 27.83 -12.06
N VAL A 799 -16.12 27.68 -11.66
CA VAL A 799 -17.17 27.01 -12.40
C VAL A 799 -18.12 28.04 -13.04
N GLU A 800 -18.55 27.77 -14.25
CA GLU A 800 -19.59 28.55 -14.90
C GLU A 800 -20.85 28.57 -14.03
N PRO A 801 -21.49 29.75 -13.82
CA PRO A 801 -22.63 29.88 -12.90
C PRO A 801 -23.77 28.89 -13.18
N GLU A 802 -24.12 28.67 -14.45
CA GLU A 802 -25.18 27.75 -14.86
C GLU A 802 -24.90 26.30 -14.44
N LEU A 803 -23.62 25.86 -14.54
CA LEU A 803 -23.21 24.53 -14.11
C LEU A 803 -23.18 24.44 -12.57
N ALA A 804 -22.72 25.47 -11.89
CA ALA A 804 -22.71 25.52 -10.43
C ALA A 804 -24.14 25.43 -9.87
N GLU A 805 -25.08 26.24 -10.36
CA GLU A 805 -26.49 26.23 -9.96
C GLU A 805 -27.18 24.89 -10.26
N ARG A 806 -26.79 24.19 -11.30
CA ARG A 806 -27.38 22.91 -11.69
C ARG A 806 -26.85 21.74 -10.87
N PHE A 807 -25.53 21.65 -10.63
CA PHE A 807 -24.92 20.48 -10.02
C PHE A 807 -24.74 20.57 -8.50
N TRP A 808 -24.35 21.73 -7.98
CA TRP A 808 -23.99 21.86 -6.57
C TRP A 808 -25.14 21.57 -5.62
N PRO A 809 -26.39 22.06 -5.81
CA PRO A 809 -27.49 21.73 -4.93
C PRO A 809 -27.87 20.25 -4.90
N ARG A 810 -27.56 19.50 -5.97
CA ARG A 810 -27.74 18.04 -6.01
C ARG A 810 -26.72 17.34 -5.12
N ILE A 811 -25.47 17.80 -5.15
CA ILE A 811 -24.35 17.30 -4.34
C ILE A 811 -24.62 17.57 -2.85
N GLU A 812 -25.00 18.79 -2.49
CA GLU A 812 -25.32 19.18 -1.12
C GLU A 812 -26.48 18.37 -0.52
N ARG A 813 -27.54 18.22 -1.30
CA ARG A 813 -28.71 17.45 -0.85
C ARG A 813 -28.35 15.99 -0.57
N GLU A 814 -27.62 15.38 -1.47
CA GLU A 814 -27.19 13.98 -1.32
C GLU A 814 -26.24 13.83 -0.13
N TYR A 815 -25.30 14.76 0.07
CA TYR A 815 -24.43 14.79 1.24
C TYR A 815 -25.22 14.86 2.56
N ALA A 816 -26.16 15.80 2.66
CA ALA A 816 -26.99 15.96 3.85
C ALA A 816 -27.81 14.69 4.13
N GLN A 817 -28.35 14.05 3.10
CA GLN A 817 -29.09 12.80 3.23
C GLN A 817 -28.20 11.64 3.72
N VAL A 818 -27.00 11.48 3.17
CA VAL A 818 -26.06 10.43 3.63
C VAL A 818 -25.69 10.64 5.09
N VAL A 819 -25.31 11.86 5.47
CA VAL A 819 -24.92 12.18 6.86
C VAL A 819 -26.08 11.91 7.81
N GLY A 820 -27.26 12.46 7.52
CA GLY A 820 -28.45 12.28 8.36
C GLY A 820 -28.79 10.80 8.54
N ARG A 821 -28.82 10.05 7.44
CA ARG A 821 -29.22 8.64 7.49
C ARG A 821 -28.18 7.74 8.17
N VAL A 822 -26.89 8.00 7.97
CA VAL A 822 -25.82 7.27 8.68
C VAL A 822 -25.93 7.50 10.19
N LEU A 823 -26.14 8.74 10.64
CA LEU A 823 -26.34 9.04 12.07
C LEU A 823 -27.61 8.38 12.64
N GLU A 824 -28.72 8.38 11.90
CA GLU A 824 -29.94 7.67 12.30
C GLU A 824 -29.75 6.16 12.45
N ILE A 825 -29.02 5.53 11.51
CA ILE A 825 -28.76 4.08 11.54
C ILE A 825 -27.82 3.73 12.68
N THR A 826 -26.74 4.49 12.87
CA THR A 826 -25.74 4.22 13.92
C THR A 826 -26.20 4.66 15.31
N GLY A 827 -27.17 5.57 15.39
CA GLY A 827 -27.58 6.20 16.64
C GLY A 827 -26.53 7.14 17.22
N ALA A 828 -25.54 7.54 16.42
CA ALA A 828 -24.45 8.42 16.83
C ALA A 828 -24.88 9.89 16.80
N SER A 829 -24.27 10.72 17.65
CA SER A 829 -24.49 12.17 17.68
C SER A 829 -23.66 12.91 16.62
N ALA A 830 -22.55 12.34 16.23
CA ALA A 830 -21.65 12.86 15.21
C ALA A 830 -20.95 11.74 14.44
N LEU A 831 -20.46 12.05 13.26
CA LEU A 831 -19.64 11.10 12.48
C LEU A 831 -18.38 10.71 13.24
N LEU A 832 -18.01 9.43 13.19
CA LEU A 832 -16.84 8.84 13.86
C LEU A 832 -16.90 8.87 15.40
N ASP A 833 -18.07 8.96 16.03
CA ASP A 833 -18.21 8.84 17.50
C ASP A 833 -17.64 7.52 18.04
N ASP A 834 -17.67 6.45 17.25
CA ASP A 834 -17.02 5.16 17.57
C ASP A 834 -15.50 5.20 17.53
N ALA A 835 -14.93 6.26 16.98
CA ALA A 835 -13.49 6.42 16.72
C ALA A 835 -12.94 7.80 17.15
N PRO A 836 -13.12 8.25 18.42
CA PRO A 836 -12.81 9.61 18.86
C PRO A 836 -11.34 10.00 18.69
N ALA A 837 -10.43 9.04 18.70
CA ALA A 837 -9.01 9.30 18.42
C ALA A 837 -8.77 9.65 16.94
N LEU A 838 -9.52 9.05 16.01
CA LEU A 838 -9.46 9.39 14.59
C LEU A 838 -10.11 10.75 14.32
N GLN A 839 -11.26 10.99 14.94
CA GLN A 839 -11.99 12.25 14.86
C GLN A 839 -11.09 13.42 15.29
N ARG A 840 -10.48 13.35 16.48
CA ARG A 840 -9.54 14.38 16.97
C ARG A 840 -8.37 14.62 16.02
N ARG A 841 -7.76 13.55 15.51
CA ARG A 841 -6.61 13.67 14.58
C ARG A 841 -6.99 14.43 13.30
N LEU A 842 -8.13 14.13 12.72
CA LEU A 842 -8.61 14.81 11.51
C LEU A 842 -8.95 16.27 11.82
N SER A 843 -9.58 16.56 12.95
CA SER A 843 -9.89 17.93 13.37
C SER A 843 -8.63 18.79 13.57
N HIS A 844 -7.57 18.25 14.15
CA HIS A 844 -6.29 18.98 14.33
C HIS A 844 -5.56 19.32 13.03
N ARG A 845 -5.83 18.59 11.96
CA ARG A 845 -5.19 18.83 10.65
C ARG A 845 -5.91 19.88 9.81
N ASN A 846 -7.23 19.94 9.93
CA ASN A 846 -8.03 20.81 9.08
C ASN A 846 -7.53 22.27 9.07
N PRO A 847 -7.15 22.90 10.22
CA PRO A 847 -6.63 24.26 10.21
C PRO A 847 -5.34 24.47 9.42
N TRP A 848 -4.60 23.40 9.11
CA TRP A 848 -3.42 23.44 8.24
C TRP A 848 -3.75 23.12 6.78
N VAL A 849 -4.81 22.33 6.53
CA VAL A 849 -5.25 21.97 5.18
C VAL A 849 -6.08 23.10 4.54
N ASP A 850 -6.86 23.83 5.33
CA ASP A 850 -7.74 24.87 4.82
C ASP A 850 -7.01 26.02 4.12
N PRO A 851 -5.90 26.60 4.67
CA PRO A 851 -5.10 27.57 3.94
C PRO A 851 -4.58 27.05 2.61
N LEU A 852 -4.17 25.77 2.55
CA LEU A 852 -3.74 25.14 1.30
C LEU A 852 -4.87 25.04 0.28
N SER A 853 -6.09 24.73 0.73
CA SER A 853 -7.26 24.66 -0.15
C SER A 853 -7.64 26.04 -0.71
N HIS A 854 -7.59 27.09 0.11
CA HIS A 854 -7.82 28.47 -0.33
C HIS A 854 -6.76 28.94 -1.32
N LEU A 855 -5.48 28.67 -1.03
CA LEU A 855 -4.36 28.95 -1.94
C LEU A 855 -4.50 28.19 -3.25
N GLN A 856 -4.93 26.93 -3.22
CA GLN A 856 -5.15 26.14 -4.41
C GLN A 856 -6.22 26.74 -5.33
N VAL A 857 -7.36 27.19 -4.78
CA VAL A 857 -8.42 27.85 -5.56
C VAL A 857 -7.89 29.13 -6.24
N GLU A 858 -7.13 29.94 -5.52
CA GLU A 858 -6.54 31.18 -6.07
C GLU A 858 -5.52 30.87 -7.17
N LEU A 859 -4.64 29.88 -6.95
CA LEU A 859 -3.62 29.46 -7.91
C LEU A 859 -4.24 28.80 -9.15
N LEU A 860 -5.32 28.03 -9.00
CA LEU A 860 -6.10 27.49 -10.12
C LEU A 860 -6.69 28.62 -10.99
N ALA A 861 -7.27 29.65 -10.35
CA ALA A 861 -7.79 30.80 -11.08
C ALA A 861 -6.69 31.52 -11.88
N ARG A 862 -5.52 31.74 -11.26
CA ARG A 862 -4.35 32.36 -11.93
C ARG A 862 -3.80 31.47 -13.06
N ALA A 863 -3.62 30.19 -12.83
CA ALA A 863 -3.09 29.25 -13.81
C ALA A 863 -4.03 29.13 -15.04
N ARG A 864 -5.35 29.03 -14.82
CA ARG A 864 -6.37 29.00 -15.87
C ARG A 864 -6.50 30.32 -16.62
N ALA A 865 -6.10 31.44 -16.00
CA ALA A 865 -5.95 32.74 -16.66
C ALA A 865 -4.62 32.90 -17.43
N GLY A 866 -3.79 31.84 -17.51
CA GLY A 866 -2.54 31.83 -18.26
C GLY A 866 -1.29 32.28 -17.48
N ARG A 867 -1.35 32.44 -16.16
CA ARG A 867 -0.20 32.78 -15.32
C ARG A 867 0.68 31.54 -15.10
N GLU A 868 1.80 31.48 -15.79
CA GLU A 868 2.75 30.34 -15.71
C GLU A 868 3.41 30.18 -14.32
N ASP A 869 3.65 31.31 -13.62
CA ASP A 869 4.24 31.37 -12.29
C ASP A 869 3.35 30.74 -11.19
N ALA A 870 2.05 30.57 -11.44
CA ALA A 870 1.13 29.90 -10.53
C ALA A 870 1.27 28.36 -10.54
N ARG A 871 1.91 27.76 -11.56
CA ARG A 871 1.93 26.29 -11.73
C ARG A 871 2.73 25.57 -10.66
N GLU A 872 3.96 25.98 -10.40
CA GLU A 872 4.83 25.28 -9.42
C GLU A 872 4.23 25.35 -8.00
N PRO A 873 3.80 26.53 -7.47
CA PRO A 873 3.09 26.58 -6.19
C PRO A 873 1.79 25.75 -6.15
N LEU A 874 1.05 25.68 -7.26
CA LEU A 874 -0.16 24.85 -7.36
C LEU A 874 0.16 23.37 -7.11
N LEU A 875 1.26 22.85 -7.65
CA LEU A 875 1.70 21.48 -7.45
C LEU A 875 2.01 21.17 -5.97
N GLU A 876 2.60 22.13 -5.28
CA GLU A 876 2.90 22.01 -3.85
C GLU A 876 1.61 21.98 -3.01
N THR A 877 0.56 22.76 -3.37
CA THR A 877 -0.75 22.66 -2.69
C THR A 877 -1.35 21.26 -2.83
N ILE A 878 -1.25 20.65 -4.02
CA ILE A 878 -1.77 19.30 -4.29
C ILE A 878 -1.09 18.28 -3.36
N THR A 879 0.22 18.35 -3.24
CA THR A 879 1.00 17.45 -2.36
C THR A 879 0.66 17.69 -0.88
N GLY A 880 0.55 18.96 -0.46
CA GLY A 880 0.21 19.34 0.90
C GLY A 880 -1.19 18.87 1.33
N ILE A 881 -2.21 19.08 0.49
CA ILE A 881 -3.59 18.62 0.76
C ILE A 881 -3.63 17.09 0.85
N ALA A 882 -2.94 16.39 -0.05
CA ALA A 882 -2.85 14.93 -0.03
C ALA A 882 -2.22 14.41 1.27
N ALA A 883 -1.13 15.02 1.73
CA ALA A 883 -0.46 14.69 2.98
C ALA A 883 -1.37 14.97 4.20
N GLY A 884 -2.09 16.09 4.20
CA GLY A 884 -3.01 16.48 5.26
C GLY A 884 -4.19 15.52 5.42
N LEU A 885 -4.80 15.13 4.31
CA LEU A 885 -5.93 14.19 4.31
C LEU A 885 -5.49 12.72 4.44
N ARG A 886 -4.19 12.43 4.35
CA ARG A 886 -3.66 11.05 4.20
C ARG A 886 -4.43 10.29 3.11
N ASN A 887 -4.64 10.95 2.00
CA ASN A 887 -5.39 10.42 0.88
C ASN A 887 -4.85 11.00 -0.43
N THR A 888 -4.20 10.16 -1.18
CA THR A 888 -3.60 10.51 -2.48
C THR A 888 -4.37 9.90 -3.66
N GLY A 889 -5.60 9.45 -3.42
CA GLY A 889 -6.46 8.92 -4.48
C GLY A 889 -7.24 7.65 -4.14
#